data_8fc272dd39118c1d7038c85cb52154c3
#
_entry.id   8fc272dd39118c1d7038c85cb52154c3
#
_cell.length_a   1.000
_cell.length_b   1.000
_cell.length_c   1.000
_cell.angle_alpha   90.00
_cell.angle_beta   90.00
_cell.angle_gamma   90.00
#
_symmetry.space_group_name_H-M   'P 1'
#
loop_
_entity.id
_entity.type
_entity.pdbx_description
1 polymer ?
#
loop_
_entity_poly.entity_id
_entity_poly.type
_entity_poly.pdbx_seq_one_letter_code
_entity_poly.pdbx_strand_id
1 'polypeptide(L)'
;MVLSRTEAERSDGVRNLKELFVSSSEFCLGHHPFRESFPLYSIMSDCEGLPMDDSASAASSMEVTDRIASLEQRVQMQEDEIQLLKSALADVVRRLNISEEQQAMLSRKGPTKEAAVRRDSPSSDRSVGKPARPMIAALPLRPTVNNGTGLSKKGGTLPSPSSSKKDNNSPATKSLSHLPRFLLRPPYSTVKRTSSSEHVGPNNRKDSGVDSKSNRTRTGSTGSNSSGKKTTENKQREPVFSAGMRRVTHCKDEGYVKMYLKGRPITMYMPKDLVDTYCLETKADLPPKKLKLDWVYGYRGRDCRSNLYLLPTGETVYFIASVVVLYNVDEQLQRHYTGHTDDIKCLAVHPDKITIATGQVAGTSSDGKLAPHVRVWDSVSLNTLHILGSGFFDRALVCLSFSKSNGGSWLCVVDDSNDHILSVWDWHREERLAEVKCSNESIFAADFHPTDANIIVTCGKSHLYFWSLEKGSLVKKQGLFEKQEKPKFVLCVTFSENGDAITGDSSGNILVWGKGSNRISLAIQGAHEASIFALCMLRNGTLVSGGKDRKLISWDANYQKIQTVEVPELYGPIRTVAEGRGETVLIGTTKNYVLQGSLDGEFIPITQGHTDELWGLTVHPLKHQFLTCGYDKHVCLWDSASHQPIWSKTLEDAAQSAGFHPSGATVAIGTQMGRWLVLDTESKDLVTVHTDGNEQLSVMRFSPDGNFLAVGSHDNYIYIYAVAENGKKYSRVGKCSGHSSFITHLDWSVDSQYLVSNSGDYEILYWIPSVCKQVVSVETTRDIEWATFTCTLGFLVFGLWPDGSDGTDINAVCSSYAKRLLVTGDDFGKVHLFSFPCSQSRAPSHIYGGHSSHVTNVNFLFDDSHLVSTGGKDMSVMQWRVV
;
A
#
# COMPACT_ATOMS: atom_id res chain seq x y z
N MET A 1 9.53 45.17 41.29
CA MET A 1 9.53 46.58 40.95
C MET A 1 9.95 46.71 39.52
N VAL A 2 9.14 47.00 38.73
CA VAL A 2 8.45 47.89 37.84
C VAL A 2 8.18 47.11 36.59
N LEU A 3 7.08 46.56 36.28
CA LEU A 3 5.72 46.98 35.92
C LEU A 3 5.62 48.07 34.83
N SER A 4 5.01 47.56 33.71
CA SER A 4 4.02 48.27 32.87
C SER A 4 4.46 49.28 31.84
N ARG A 5 3.85 49.05 30.71
CA ARG A 5 3.53 49.83 29.50
C ARG A 5 4.19 49.23 28.26
N THR A 6 3.50 48.84 27.20
CA THR A 6 2.32 49.45 26.57
C THR A 6 1.65 48.44 25.66
N GLU A 7 0.42 48.12 25.97
CA GLU A 7 -0.60 47.77 24.97
C GLU A 7 -1.17 49.10 24.48
N ALA A 8 -0.90 49.46 23.26
CA ALA A 8 -1.65 50.43 22.47
C ALA A 8 -0.77 50.92 21.33
N GLU A 9 -0.73 50.15 20.23
CA GLU A 9 -0.38 50.59 18.89
C GLU A 9 -0.25 49.37 17.98
N ARG A 10 -1.35 48.65 17.73
CA ARG A 10 -1.54 47.73 16.62
C ARG A 10 -3.04 47.51 16.35
N SER A 11 -3.72 48.59 15.99
CA SER A 11 -5.08 48.50 15.46
C SER A 11 -5.36 49.43 14.27
N ASP A 12 -4.38 49.67 13.39
CA ASP A 12 -4.66 50.34 12.12
C ASP A 12 -3.71 49.81 11.00
N GLY A 13 -3.92 48.54 10.59
CA GLY A 13 -3.16 47.94 9.52
C GLY A 13 -3.87 46.81 8.76
N VAL A 14 -5.13 46.58 9.02
CA VAL A 14 -5.91 45.53 8.37
C VAL A 14 -7.25 46.06 7.85
N ARG A 15 -7.17 47.09 7.01
CA ARG A 15 -8.32 47.55 6.20
C ARG A 15 -7.77 48.18 4.92
N ASN A 16 -7.20 47.38 3.99
CA ASN A 16 -7.04 47.76 2.57
C ASN A 16 -6.33 46.64 1.82
N LEU A 17 -7.01 45.51 1.64
CA LEU A 17 -6.65 44.47 0.63
C LEU A 17 -7.86 43.55 0.44
N LYS A 18 -9.03 44.12 0.15
CA LYS A 18 -10.23 43.40 -0.20
C LYS A 18 -10.95 43.93 -1.44
N GLU A 19 -10.26 44.70 -2.28
CA GLU A 19 -10.81 45.13 -3.57
C GLU A 19 -9.73 45.08 -4.62
N LEU A 20 -9.38 43.88 -5.11
CA LEU A 20 -8.67 43.68 -6.39
C LEU A 20 -8.56 42.17 -6.69
N PHE A 21 -9.68 41.48 -6.79
CA PHE A 21 -9.79 40.22 -7.53
C PHE A 21 -11.27 39.86 -7.71
N VAL A 22 -11.92 40.62 -8.57
CA VAL A 22 -13.13 40.19 -9.26
C VAL A 22 -12.92 40.58 -10.72
N SER A 23 -12.50 39.64 -11.52
CA SER A 23 -12.88 39.47 -12.90
C SER A 23 -11.90 38.53 -13.62
N SER A 24 -12.30 37.33 -13.77
CA SER A 24 -12.18 36.45 -14.95
C SER A 24 -12.50 35.00 -14.52
N SER A 25 -13.76 34.77 -14.37
CA SER A 25 -14.34 33.45 -14.54
C SER A 25 -14.93 33.45 -15.93
N GLU A 26 -14.56 32.50 -16.73
CA GLU A 26 -15.41 31.77 -17.65
C GLU A 26 -14.58 30.94 -18.63
N PHE A 27 -15.04 29.74 -18.81
CA PHE A 27 -14.64 28.65 -19.71
C PHE A 27 -13.54 27.72 -19.19
N CYS A 28 -13.83 26.46 -18.89
CA CYS A 28 -14.40 25.37 -19.68
C CYS A 28 -14.62 24.12 -18.83
N LEU A 29 -15.75 23.55 -18.95
CA LEU A 29 -16.14 22.17 -19.30
C LEU A 29 -15.38 20.99 -18.66
N GLY A 30 -16.14 20.30 -17.93
CA GLY A 30 -16.15 19.00 -17.35
C GLY A 30 -15.55 17.81 -18.10
N HIS A 31 -14.88 16.98 -17.32
CA HIS A 31 -14.65 15.60 -17.71
C HIS A 31 -14.84 14.67 -16.51
N HIS A 32 -15.57 13.62 -16.76
CA HIS A 32 -15.85 12.50 -15.89
C HIS A 32 -14.59 11.66 -15.61
N PRO A 33 -14.44 11.11 -14.42
CA PRO A 33 -13.44 10.08 -14.17
C PRO A 33 -14.06 8.69 -14.25
N PHE A 34 -13.60 7.87 -15.16
CA PHE A 34 -13.68 6.43 -15.06
C PHE A 34 -12.32 5.90 -14.61
N ARG A 35 -12.31 5.14 -13.53
CA ARG A 35 -11.17 4.39 -13.04
C ARG A 35 -11.50 2.91 -13.02
N GLU A 36 -10.94 2.18 -13.94
CA GLU A 36 -10.57 0.79 -13.75
C GLU A 36 -9.09 0.67 -14.13
N SER A 37 -8.33 0.10 -13.21
CA SER A 37 -6.89 -0.08 -13.28
C SER A 37 -6.51 -1.11 -14.34
N PHE A 38 -6.06 -0.64 -15.50
CA PHE A 38 -5.17 -1.36 -16.40
C PHE A 38 -4.20 -0.37 -17.08
N PRO A 39 -2.97 -0.79 -17.41
CA PRO A 39 -1.91 0.14 -17.76
C PRO A 39 -2.07 0.67 -19.19
N LEU A 40 -2.68 1.85 -19.32
CA LEU A 40 -2.74 2.64 -20.56
C LEU A 40 -1.49 3.52 -20.77
N TYR A 41 -0.38 3.16 -20.14
CA TYR A 41 0.86 3.95 -20.22
C TYR A 41 1.64 3.79 -21.53
N SER A 42 1.21 2.92 -22.46
CA SER A 42 1.94 2.70 -23.70
C SER A 42 1.43 3.49 -24.93
N ILE A 43 0.32 4.19 -24.80
CA ILE A 43 -0.30 4.85 -25.98
C ILE A 43 -0.20 6.38 -25.92
N MET A 44 0.10 6.98 -24.76
CA MET A 44 0.25 8.44 -24.66
C MET A 44 1.69 8.98 -24.90
N SER A 45 2.68 8.11 -25.14
CA SER A 45 4.05 8.55 -25.43
C SER A 45 4.30 9.01 -26.87
N ASP A 46 3.33 8.81 -27.76
CA ASP A 46 3.52 9.16 -29.18
C ASP A 46 2.97 10.54 -29.58
N CYS A 47 2.43 11.31 -28.62
CA CYS A 47 1.89 12.66 -28.93
C CYS A 47 2.73 13.84 -28.43
N GLU A 48 3.85 13.62 -27.75
CA GLU A 48 4.75 14.71 -27.30
C GLU A 48 6.04 14.77 -28.12
N GLY A 49 5.94 15.27 -29.33
CA GLY A 49 7.11 15.44 -30.15
C GLY A 49 6.94 16.46 -31.29
N LEU A 50 6.27 17.58 -31.02
CA LEU A 50 6.28 18.68 -31.97
C LEU A 50 6.59 20.03 -31.26
N PRO A 51 7.50 20.85 -31.77
CA PRO A 51 7.80 22.16 -31.21
C PRO A 51 6.60 23.10 -31.38
N MET A 52 6.25 23.81 -30.33
CA MET A 52 5.28 24.91 -30.38
C MET A 52 5.84 26.03 -31.20
N ASP A 53 5.32 26.23 -32.39
CA ASP A 53 5.48 27.42 -33.17
C ASP A 53 4.18 28.24 -33.07
N ASP A 54 4.27 29.50 -32.68
CA ASP A 54 3.15 30.39 -32.31
C ASP A 54 2.31 30.88 -33.52
N SER A 55 2.15 30.06 -34.55
CA SER A 55 1.32 30.38 -35.72
C SER A 55 0.43 29.23 -36.20
N ALA A 56 -0.19 28.48 -35.26
CA ALA A 56 -1.15 27.44 -35.63
C ALA A 56 -2.52 28.03 -35.93
N SER A 57 -2.91 28.00 -37.20
CA SER A 57 -4.24 28.37 -37.70
C SER A 57 -5.31 27.40 -37.14
N ALA A 58 -6.55 27.87 -37.04
CA ALA A 58 -7.71 27.12 -36.57
C ALA A 58 -7.95 25.73 -37.21
N ALA A 59 -7.28 25.41 -38.33
CA ALA A 59 -7.33 24.10 -38.99
C ALA A 59 -6.59 22.99 -38.23
N SER A 60 -5.53 23.30 -37.48
CA SER A 60 -4.74 22.35 -36.70
C SER A 60 -5.50 21.86 -35.44
N SER A 61 -6.31 22.72 -34.83
CA SER A 61 -7.12 22.40 -33.67
C SER A 61 -8.26 21.43 -34.02
N MET A 62 -8.85 21.55 -35.20
CA MET A 62 -9.91 20.67 -35.70
C MET A 62 -9.39 19.25 -35.98
N GLU A 63 -8.18 19.12 -36.52
CA GLU A 63 -7.57 17.82 -36.82
C GLU A 63 -7.22 17.03 -35.54
N VAL A 64 -6.78 17.70 -34.48
CA VAL A 64 -6.51 17.08 -33.16
C VAL A 64 -7.82 16.63 -32.51
N THR A 65 -8.87 17.43 -32.60
CA THR A 65 -10.20 17.07 -32.05
C THR A 65 -10.79 15.87 -32.78
N ASP A 66 -10.66 15.79 -34.10
CA ASP A 66 -11.12 14.65 -34.88
C ASP A 66 -10.34 13.36 -34.59
N ARG A 67 -9.03 13.47 -34.29
CA ARG A 67 -8.22 12.31 -33.87
C ARG A 67 -8.59 11.84 -32.48
N ILE A 68 -8.88 12.74 -31.54
CA ILE A 68 -9.35 12.39 -30.19
C ILE A 68 -10.72 11.68 -30.31
N ALA A 69 -11.68 12.24 -31.05
CA ALA A 69 -12.97 11.62 -31.26
C ALA A 69 -12.86 10.22 -31.91
N SER A 70 -11.93 10.02 -32.83
CA SER A 70 -11.67 8.70 -33.44
C SER A 70 -11.06 7.71 -32.44
N LEU A 71 -10.20 8.17 -31.51
CA LEU A 71 -9.63 7.33 -30.45
C LEU A 71 -10.70 6.97 -29.41
N GLU A 72 -11.53 7.90 -28.99
CA GLU A 72 -12.67 7.66 -28.11
C GLU A 72 -13.64 6.63 -28.70
N GLN A 73 -13.96 6.73 -29.99
CA GLN A 73 -14.80 5.75 -30.67
C GLN A 73 -14.16 4.35 -30.71
N ARG A 74 -12.83 4.26 -30.86
CA ARG A 74 -12.12 2.98 -30.85
C ARG A 74 -12.07 2.37 -29.44
N VAL A 75 -11.89 3.18 -28.41
CA VAL A 75 -11.94 2.73 -27.02
C VAL A 75 -13.35 2.22 -26.69
N GLN A 76 -14.39 2.93 -27.08
CA GLN A 76 -15.78 2.49 -26.87
C GLN A 76 -16.07 1.15 -27.56
N MET A 77 -15.60 0.95 -28.78
CA MET A 77 -15.76 -0.34 -29.47
C MET A 77 -15.03 -1.48 -28.75
N GLN A 78 -13.85 -1.23 -28.19
CA GLN A 78 -13.12 -2.23 -27.41
C GLN A 78 -13.81 -2.55 -26.08
N GLU A 79 -14.38 -1.56 -25.42
CA GLU A 79 -15.19 -1.78 -24.21
C GLU A 79 -16.43 -2.62 -24.49
N ASP A 80 -17.14 -2.35 -25.58
CA ASP A 80 -18.28 -3.12 -26.01
C ASP A 80 -17.91 -4.59 -26.33
N GLU A 81 -16.77 -4.82 -26.99
CA GLU A 81 -16.23 -6.15 -27.28
C GLU A 81 -15.84 -6.92 -26.00
N ILE A 82 -15.23 -6.25 -25.03
CA ILE A 82 -14.92 -6.81 -23.70
C ILE A 82 -16.23 -7.18 -22.96
N GLN A 83 -17.27 -6.36 -23.02
CA GLN A 83 -18.56 -6.68 -22.42
C GLN A 83 -19.23 -7.89 -23.07
N LEU A 84 -19.11 -8.02 -24.37
CA LEU A 84 -19.61 -9.16 -25.10
C LEU A 84 -18.88 -10.46 -24.75
N LEU A 85 -17.56 -10.40 -24.61
CA LEU A 85 -16.72 -11.51 -24.15
C LEU A 85 -17.02 -11.91 -22.69
N LYS A 86 -17.22 -10.94 -21.79
CA LYS A 86 -17.64 -11.20 -20.40
C LYS A 86 -18.99 -11.90 -20.34
N SER A 87 -19.95 -11.46 -21.16
CA SER A 87 -21.26 -12.09 -21.26
C SER A 87 -21.19 -13.53 -21.78
N ALA A 88 -20.39 -13.77 -22.83
CA ALA A 88 -20.19 -15.10 -23.38
C ALA A 88 -19.50 -16.04 -22.37
N LEU A 89 -18.52 -15.53 -21.62
CA LEU A 89 -17.84 -16.30 -20.58
C LEU A 89 -18.80 -16.69 -19.44
N ALA A 90 -19.65 -15.74 -19.01
CA ALA A 90 -20.68 -16.01 -17.99
C ALA A 90 -21.67 -17.08 -18.44
N ASP A 91 -22.02 -17.11 -19.73
CA ASP A 91 -22.90 -18.14 -20.27
C ASP A 91 -22.25 -19.52 -20.35
N VAL A 92 -20.95 -19.58 -20.68
CA VAL A 92 -20.16 -20.82 -20.66
C VAL A 92 -20.05 -21.37 -19.23
N VAL A 93 -19.75 -20.52 -18.25
CA VAL A 93 -19.68 -20.91 -16.83
C VAL A 93 -21.03 -21.43 -16.34
N ARG A 94 -22.12 -20.75 -16.71
CA ARG A 94 -23.48 -21.20 -16.36
C ARG A 94 -23.79 -22.58 -16.97
N ARG A 95 -23.40 -22.85 -18.21
CA ARG A 95 -23.58 -24.16 -18.87
C ARG A 95 -22.73 -25.25 -18.22
N LEU A 96 -21.50 -24.93 -17.79
CA LEU A 96 -20.65 -25.87 -17.08
C LEU A 96 -21.27 -26.24 -15.72
N ASN A 97 -21.74 -25.27 -14.96
CA ASN A 97 -22.41 -25.54 -13.68
C ASN A 97 -23.68 -26.41 -13.84
N ILE A 98 -24.49 -26.14 -14.88
CA ILE A 98 -25.67 -26.98 -15.19
C ILE A 98 -25.25 -28.41 -15.60
N SER A 99 -24.13 -28.56 -16.31
CA SER A 99 -23.61 -29.88 -16.69
C SER A 99 -23.12 -30.65 -15.48
N GLU A 100 -22.42 -29.97 -14.53
CA GLU A 100 -21.96 -30.60 -13.28
C GLU A 100 -23.14 -30.99 -12.37
N GLU A 101 -24.17 -30.16 -12.27
CA GLU A 101 -25.41 -30.52 -11.53
C GLU A 101 -26.12 -31.71 -12.17
N GLN A 102 -26.19 -31.79 -13.52
CA GLN A 102 -26.76 -32.95 -14.22
C GLN A 102 -25.94 -34.21 -13.99
N GLN A 103 -24.61 -34.15 -13.99
CA GLN A 103 -23.75 -35.28 -13.66
C GLN A 103 -23.92 -35.71 -12.21
N ALA A 104 -24.04 -34.76 -11.28
CA ALA A 104 -24.30 -35.04 -9.86
C ALA A 104 -25.68 -35.65 -9.64
N MET A 105 -26.70 -35.28 -10.41
CA MET A 105 -28.03 -35.90 -10.39
C MET A 105 -28.04 -37.32 -11.00
N LEU A 106 -27.27 -37.58 -12.05
CA LEU A 106 -27.14 -38.89 -12.68
C LEU A 106 -26.38 -39.88 -11.76
N SER A 107 -25.38 -39.40 -11.01
CA SER A 107 -24.63 -40.23 -10.06
C SER A 107 -25.44 -40.58 -8.79
N ARG A 108 -26.53 -39.87 -8.49
CA ARG A 108 -27.45 -40.12 -7.34
C ARG A 108 -28.58 -41.09 -7.69
N LYS A 109 -28.82 -41.49 -8.94
CA LYS A 109 -29.83 -42.50 -9.32
C LYS A 109 -29.17 -43.87 -9.39
N GLY A 110 -29.19 -44.61 -8.29
CA GLY A 110 -28.98 -46.06 -8.30
C GLY A 110 -30.16 -46.75 -9.03
N PRO A 111 -30.00 -48.01 -9.51
CA PRO A 111 -30.93 -48.64 -10.47
C PRO A 111 -32.29 -48.86 -9.84
N THR A 112 -33.31 -48.23 -10.37
CA THR A 112 -34.73 -48.56 -10.09
C THR A 112 -35.18 -49.61 -11.05
N LYS A 113 -35.73 -50.67 -10.47
CA LYS A 113 -36.39 -51.80 -11.15
C LYS A 113 -37.61 -51.31 -11.91
N GLU A 114 -37.65 -51.51 -13.19
CA GLU A 114 -38.88 -51.48 -14.00
C GLU A 114 -39.66 -52.79 -13.92
N ALA A 115 -40.98 -52.69 -13.75
CA ALA A 115 -41.92 -53.79 -13.71
C ALA A 115 -42.30 -54.23 -15.10
N ALA A 116 -42.15 -55.53 -15.33
CA ALA A 116 -42.67 -56.18 -16.55
C ALA A 116 -44.08 -56.76 -16.32
N VAL A 117 -44.91 -56.62 -17.34
CA VAL A 117 -46.30 -57.14 -17.46
C VAL A 117 -46.27 -58.59 -17.98
N ARG A 118 -47.01 -59.46 -17.28
CA ARG A 118 -47.68 -60.75 -17.55
C ARG A 118 -47.39 -61.49 -18.85
N ARG A 119 -47.05 -62.81 -18.72
CA ARG A 119 -47.90 -63.93 -19.14
C ARG A 119 -47.39 -65.32 -18.71
N ASP A 120 -48.28 -66.02 -17.96
CA ASP A 120 -48.61 -67.44 -17.94
C ASP A 120 -47.55 -68.54 -17.63
N SER A 121 -47.87 -69.24 -16.60
CA SER A 121 -47.44 -70.48 -15.93
C SER A 121 -47.28 -71.72 -16.86
N PRO A 122 -46.92 -72.98 -16.40
CA PRO A 122 -46.65 -73.48 -15.05
C PRO A 122 -45.50 -74.51 -14.91
N SER A 123 -45.26 -74.82 -13.68
CA SER A 123 -44.89 -76.16 -13.11
C SER A 123 -43.41 -76.51 -12.84
N SER A 124 -43.24 -76.82 -11.65
CA SER A 124 -42.70 -77.95 -10.89
C SER A 124 -41.26 -77.87 -10.36
N ASP A 125 -41.33 -77.97 -9.06
CA ASP A 125 -40.63 -78.88 -8.14
C ASP A 125 -39.20 -78.68 -7.66
N ARG A 126 -39.17 -78.53 -6.33
CA ARG A 126 -38.19 -79.06 -5.35
C ARG A 126 -36.69 -78.62 -5.50
N SER A 127 -35.99 -78.28 -4.50
CA SER A 127 -36.02 -78.40 -3.03
C SER A 127 -34.76 -77.85 -2.42
N VAL A 128 -34.91 -77.32 -1.21
CA VAL A 128 -33.98 -77.38 -0.07
C VAL A 128 -32.61 -76.73 -0.15
N GLY A 129 -32.41 -75.76 0.80
CA GLY A 129 -31.13 -75.54 1.40
C GLY A 129 -30.78 -74.08 1.73
N LYS A 130 -31.32 -73.54 2.83
CA LYS A 130 -30.71 -72.55 3.68
C LYS A 130 -29.60 -73.24 4.50
N PRO A 131 -28.62 -72.56 5.20
CA PRO A 131 -28.71 -71.22 5.74
C PRO A 131 -27.37 -70.44 5.80
N ALA A 132 -27.48 -69.27 6.29
CA ALA A 132 -26.93 -68.57 7.41
C ALA A 132 -25.82 -67.48 7.15
N ARG A 133 -26.18 -66.32 7.56
CA ARG A 133 -25.32 -65.25 8.10
C ARG A 133 -24.49 -65.74 9.29
N PRO A 134 -23.42 -65.04 9.72
CA PRO A 134 -23.46 -63.86 10.58
C PRO A 134 -22.40 -62.82 10.28
N MET A 135 -22.61 -61.50 10.46
CA MET A 135 -22.72 -60.62 11.64
C MET A 135 -21.57 -60.65 12.64
N ILE A 136 -20.97 -59.45 12.79
CA ILE A 136 -20.58 -58.73 14.02
C ILE A 136 -19.34 -59.20 14.78
N ALA A 137 -18.48 -58.19 15.11
CA ALA A 137 -18.08 -57.72 16.46
C ALA A 137 -16.73 -56.97 16.35
N ALA A 138 -16.57 -55.69 16.72
CA ALA A 138 -16.58 -55.11 18.03
C ALA A 138 -15.36 -55.43 18.91
N LEU A 139 -14.75 -54.35 19.34
CA LEU A 139 -13.71 -54.15 20.34
C LEU A 139 -13.83 -55.04 21.60
N PRO A 140 -12.74 -55.24 22.38
CA PRO A 140 -12.62 -54.50 23.62
C PRO A 140 -11.21 -54.14 24.11
N LEU A 141 -11.06 -52.93 24.70
CA LEU A 141 -10.89 -52.62 26.15
C LEU A 141 -9.70 -53.25 26.89
N ARG A 142 -8.97 -52.34 27.52
CA ARG A 142 -7.96 -52.40 28.56
C ARG A 142 -8.19 -53.48 29.62
N PRO A 143 -7.10 -53.80 30.38
CA PRO A 143 -7.07 -53.30 31.75
C PRO A 143 -5.69 -52.87 32.28
N THR A 144 -5.83 -52.13 33.35
CA THR A 144 -4.98 -51.46 34.29
C THR A 144 -4.19 -52.33 35.27
N VAL A 145 -3.14 -51.66 35.86
CA VAL A 145 -2.69 -51.75 37.27
C VAL A 145 -1.62 -52.82 37.59
N ASN A 146 -0.51 -52.57 38.17
CA ASN A 146 -0.02 -51.90 39.35
C ASN A 146 1.45 -52.19 39.63
N ASN A 147 2.12 -51.14 40.17
CA ASN A 147 3.13 -51.14 41.25
C ASN A 147 4.35 -52.05 41.32
N GLY A 148 5.45 -51.38 41.58
CA GLY A 148 6.48 -51.95 42.41
C GLY A 148 7.91 -51.36 42.25
N THR A 149 8.17 -50.35 43.00
CA THR A 149 9.40 -50.00 43.77
C THR A 149 10.73 -50.70 43.46
N GLY A 150 11.76 -49.87 43.37
CA GLY A 150 13.04 -50.30 43.87
C GLY A 150 14.30 -49.76 43.20
N LEU A 151 14.78 -48.68 43.70
CA LEU A 151 16.19 -48.33 44.06
C LEU A 151 17.41 -48.88 43.28
N SER A 152 18.16 -47.96 42.78
CA SER A 152 19.57 -47.60 43.10
C SER A 152 20.73 -47.99 42.17
N LYS A 153 21.37 -46.90 41.81
CA LYS A 153 22.81 -46.63 41.81
C LYS A 153 23.76 -47.11 40.71
N LYS A 154 24.44 -46.07 40.18
CA LYS A 154 25.85 -45.94 39.79
C LYS A 154 26.25 -46.67 38.51
N GLY A 155 26.84 -46.02 37.58
CA GLY A 155 27.99 -45.11 37.52
C GLY A 155 28.84 -45.46 36.32
N GLY A 156 29.45 -44.53 35.70
CA GLY A 156 30.74 -44.78 35.10
C GLY A 156 30.88 -44.55 33.60
N THR A 157 31.31 -43.36 33.28
CA THR A 157 32.47 -42.98 32.42
C THR A 157 32.56 -43.40 30.97
N LEU A 158 32.67 -42.36 30.15
CA LEU A 158 33.38 -42.20 28.88
C LEU A 158 34.73 -42.98 28.79
N PRO A 159 35.31 -43.29 27.61
CA PRO A 159 35.87 -42.25 26.77
C PRO A 159 35.88 -42.51 25.25
N SER A 160 36.04 -41.43 24.47
CA SER A 160 36.68 -41.40 23.16
C SER A 160 38.18 -41.77 23.25
N PRO A 161 38.95 -42.08 22.18
CA PRO A 161 39.15 -41.21 21.04
C PRO A 161 39.69 -41.89 19.69
N SER A 162 39.76 -41.01 18.67
CA SER A 162 40.82 -40.82 17.66
C SER A 162 40.96 -41.77 16.47
N SER A 163 40.85 -41.16 15.34
CA SER A 163 41.90 -40.85 14.32
C SER A 163 42.13 -41.83 13.16
N SER A 164 42.13 -41.22 12.04
CA SER A 164 43.12 -41.27 10.93
C SER A 164 42.81 -42.06 9.66
N LYS A 165 42.71 -41.25 8.64
CA LYS A 165 43.42 -41.26 7.34
C LYS A 165 43.16 -42.35 6.31
N LYS A 166 42.77 -41.84 5.16
CA LYS A 166 43.36 -41.94 3.80
C LYS A 166 42.83 -42.97 2.77
N ASP A 167 42.50 -42.33 1.68
CA ASP A 167 42.84 -42.51 0.26
C ASP A 167 42.04 -43.50 -0.63
N ASN A 168 41.51 -42.85 -1.61
CA ASN A 168 41.55 -43.11 -3.08
C ASN A 168 40.64 -44.16 -3.78
N ASN A 169 40.09 -43.61 -4.85
CA ASN A 169 39.83 -44.19 -6.15
C ASN A 169 38.43 -44.80 -6.48
N SER A 170 37.84 -44.06 -7.39
CA SER A 170 36.79 -44.50 -8.34
C SER A 170 37.21 -45.72 -9.16
N PRO A 171 36.38 -46.46 -9.98
CA PRO A 171 35.18 -45.97 -10.68
C PRO A 171 34.03 -46.98 -10.88
N ALA A 172 32.93 -46.39 -11.33
CA ALA A 172 31.99 -46.90 -12.36
C ALA A 172 30.93 -47.99 -12.06
N THR A 173 29.75 -47.57 -12.43
CA THR A 173 28.67 -48.13 -13.23
C THR A 173 27.36 -48.57 -12.56
N LYS A 174 26.29 -47.89 -13.08
CA LYS A 174 24.93 -48.38 -13.40
C LYS A 174 24.07 -48.91 -12.25
N SER A 175 22.82 -48.58 -12.07
CA SER A 175 21.68 -48.16 -12.93
C SER A 175 20.41 -48.04 -12.07
N LEU A 176 19.52 -47.15 -12.52
CA LEU A 176 18.03 -47.22 -12.51
C LEU A 176 17.27 -47.33 -11.19
N SER A 177 16.44 -46.35 -10.81
CA SER A 177 15.05 -46.22 -11.28
C SER A 177 14.26 -45.16 -10.48
N HIS A 178 13.59 -44.27 -11.23
CA HIS A 178 12.25 -43.67 -11.15
C HIS A 178 11.82 -42.78 -9.98
N LEU A 179 11.82 -41.45 -10.17
CA LEU A 179 10.72 -40.47 -10.55
C LEU A 179 9.65 -40.18 -9.48
N PRO A 180 8.95 -38.99 -9.49
CA PRO A 180 9.17 -37.73 -10.20
C PRO A 180 9.07 -36.46 -9.33
N ARG A 181 9.69 -35.39 -9.77
CA ARG A 181 9.44 -34.00 -9.34
C ARG A 181 8.77 -33.25 -10.46
N PHE A 182 7.63 -32.60 -10.17
CA PHE A 182 7.05 -31.59 -11.05
C PHE A 182 7.63 -30.20 -10.70
N LEU A 183 8.19 -29.54 -11.71
CA LEU A 183 8.55 -28.14 -11.74
C LEU A 183 7.90 -27.52 -12.98
N LEU A 184 7.03 -26.55 -12.78
CA LEU A 184 6.49 -25.69 -13.84
C LEU A 184 7.39 -24.45 -14.00
N ARG A 185 7.85 -24.23 -15.22
CA ARG A 185 8.36 -22.94 -15.72
C ARG A 185 7.68 -22.62 -17.04
N PRO A 186 7.35 -21.36 -17.33
CA PRO A 186 6.79 -20.97 -18.63
C PRO A 186 7.89 -20.70 -19.68
N PRO A 187 7.55 -20.80 -20.98
CA PRO A 187 8.54 -20.70 -22.06
C PRO A 187 8.61 -19.29 -22.66
N TYR A 188 9.83 -18.83 -22.92
CA TYR A 188 10.09 -17.78 -23.90
C TYR A 188 10.63 -18.40 -25.18
N SER A 189 9.98 -18.12 -26.31
CA SER A 189 10.47 -18.47 -27.64
C SER A 189 10.99 -17.23 -28.35
N THR A 190 12.28 -17.26 -28.68
CA THR A 190 12.96 -16.36 -29.60
C THR A 190 12.85 -16.86 -31.02
N VAL A 191 12.37 -16.04 -31.93
CA VAL A 191 12.46 -16.27 -33.37
C VAL A 191 13.48 -15.28 -33.94
N LYS A 192 14.54 -15.84 -34.52
CA LYS A 192 15.53 -15.17 -35.39
C LYS A 192 14.93 -14.91 -36.75
N ARG A 193 15.10 -13.70 -37.25
CA ARG A 193 14.94 -13.37 -38.69
C ARG A 193 16.31 -13.08 -39.28
N THR A 194 16.59 -13.84 -40.32
CA THR A 194 17.70 -13.61 -41.28
C THR A 194 17.22 -12.72 -42.42
N SER A 195 18.10 -11.84 -42.80
CA SER A 195 18.01 -10.88 -43.91
C SER A 195 18.25 -11.55 -45.29
N SER A 196 17.56 -11.09 -46.30
CA SER A 196 18.13 -10.93 -47.63
C SER A 196 17.41 -9.85 -48.44
N SER A 197 18.23 -9.04 -49.05
CA SER A 197 17.97 -7.94 -49.95
C SER A 197 17.53 -8.40 -51.34
N GLU A 198 16.73 -7.56 -52.04
CA GLU A 198 17.11 -7.10 -53.39
C GLU A 198 16.06 -6.11 -54.00
N HIS A 199 16.61 -5.21 -54.75
CA HIS A 199 16.07 -4.08 -55.49
C HIS A 199 14.99 -4.39 -56.53
N VAL A 200 14.10 -3.43 -56.89
CA VAL A 200 14.04 -2.64 -58.16
C VAL A 200 12.74 -1.79 -58.13
N GLY A 201 12.86 -0.50 -58.36
CA GLY A 201 11.78 0.41 -58.73
C GLY A 201 11.75 0.61 -60.27
N PRO A 202 11.19 1.69 -60.84
CA PRO A 202 9.86 2.26 -60.67
C PRO A 202 9.10 2.33 -62.02
N ASN A 203 7.84 2.73 -62.07
CA ASN A 203 7.30 3.66 -63.10
C ASN A 203 5.75 3.79 -63.08
N ASN A 204 5.35 5.01 -62.93
CA ASN A 204 4.53 5.90 -63.77
C ASN A 204 3.28 5.41 -64.56
N ARG A 205 2.32 6.27 -64.40
CA ARG A 205 1.27 6.86 -65.32
C ARG A 205 -0.17 6.44 -65.06
N LYS A 206 -0.94 7.53 -64.65
CA LYS A 206 -1.79 8.39 -65.47
C LYS A 206 -3.06 7.74 -66.03
N ASP A 207 -4.17 8.19 -65.74
CA ASP A 207 -4.99 9.27 -66.28
C ASP A 207 -6.50 9.00 -66.12
N SER A 208 -7.17 10.11 -65.90
CA SER A 208 -8.50 10.49 -66.45
C SER A 208 -9.72 9.67 -65.98
N GLY A 209 -10.76 10.25 -65.61
CA GLY A 209 -11.38 11.52 -65.76
C GLY A 209 -12.89 11.41 -65.65
N VAL A 210 -13.48 12.47 -65.24
CA VAL A 210 -14.74 13.06 -65.75
C VAL A 210 -16.10 12.63 -65.17
N ASP A 211 -16.68 13.59 -64.46
CA ASP A 211 -18.08 14.10 -64.52
C ASP A 211 -19.26 13.16 -64.23
N SER A 212 -20.26 13.60 -63.56
CA SER A 212 -21.10 14.78 -63.57
C SER A 212 -22.27 14.72 -62.60
N LYS A 213 -22.55 15.84 -61.96
CA LYS A 213 -23.84 16.54 -61.80
C LYS A 213 -25.12 15.70 -61.63
N SER A 214 -25.99 15.96 -60.70
CA SER A 214 -26.89 17.13 -60.58
C SER A 214 -27.93 16.84 -59.46
N ASN A 215 -28.16 17.78 -58.59
CA ASN A 215 -29.30 18.73 -58.54
C ASN A 215 -30.70 18.19 -58.27
N ARG A 216 -31.24 18.83 -57.27
CA ARG A 216 -32.56 19.47 -57.09
C ARG A 216 -33.46 18.88 -56.02
N THR A 217 -33.70 19.66 -55.00
CA THR A 217 -34.58 20.79 -54.69
C THR A 217 -36.03 20.44 -54.36
N ARG A 218 -36.42 21.02 -53.22
CA ARG A 218 -37.74 21.66 -52.92
C ARG A 218 -38.95 20.74 -52.66
N THR A 219 -39.79 21.02 -51.76
CA THR A 219 -40.54 22.13 -51.15
C THR A 219 -41.46 21.48 -50.11
N GLY A 220 -41.85 21.99 -49.04
CA GLY A 220 -42.44 23.29 -48.74
C GLY A 220 -43.80 23.11 -48.15
N SER A 221 -44.06 23.77 -47.13
CA SER A 221 -45.12 24.68 -46.78
C SER A 221 -46.33 24.20 -45.95
N THR A 222 -46.55 25.00 -44.95
CA THR A 222 -47.78 25.73 -44.50
C THR A 222 -48.77 24.87 -43.73
N GLY A 223 -49.26 25.27 -42.63
CA GLY A 223 -49.50 26.53 -41.96
C GLY A 223 -50.83 26.42 -41.20
N SER A 224 -50.96 27.05 -40.16
CA SER A 224 -51.87 28.07 -39.67
C SER A 224 -52.37 27.87 -38.25
N ASN A 225 -52.08 28.90 -37.50
CA ASN A 225 -52.82 29.62 -36.44
C ASN A 225 -54.10 29.04 -35.86
N SER A 226 -54.14 29.00 -34.52
CA SER A 226 -55.15 29.82 -33.82
C SER A 226 -54.76 30.08 -32.37
N SER A 227 -55.03 31.32 -31.98
CA SER A 227 -54.81 32.03 -30.76
C SER A 227 -55.59 31.50 -29.55
N GLY A 228 -54.90 31.57 -28.34
CA GLY A 228 -55.58 31.46 -27.09
C GLY A 228 -54.69 31.97 -25.98
N LYS A 229 -54.86 33.21 -25.56
CA LYS A 229 -54.29 33.85 -24.35
C LYS A 229 -54.71 33.10 -23.10
N LYS A 230 -53.77 32.81 -22.20
CA LYS A 230 -53.92 33.10 -20.75
C LYS A 230 -52.62 32.91 -19.96
N THR A 231 -52.30 34.00 -19.29
CA THR A 231 -51.63 34.20 -17.96
C THR A 231 -50.38 33.46 -17.63
N THR A 232 -49.35 34.25 -17.52
CA THR A 232 -48.09 34.18 -16.80
C THR A 232 -48.17 33.56 -15.41
N GLU A 233 -47.50 32.45 -15.21
CA GLU A 233 -46.90 32.09 -13.96
C GLU A 233 -45.41 31.78 -14.20
N ASN A 234 -44.55 32.58 -13.58
CA ASN A 234 -43.14 32.43 -13.52
C ASN A 234 -42.77 31.14 -12.75
N LYS A 235 -42.51 30.05 -13.45
CA LYS A 235 -41.72 28.94 -12.90
C LYS A 235 -40.28 29.14 -13.33
N GLN A 236 -39.45 29.47 -12.36
CA GLN A 236 -38.00 29.40 -12.46
C GLN A 236 -37.62 28.03 -13.07
N ARG A 237 -36.96 28.05 -14.21
CA ARG A 237 -36.32 26.87 -14.77
C ARG A 237 -35.13 26.49 -13.86
N GLU A 238 -35.27 25.39 -13.13
CA GLU A 238 -34.14 24.70 -12.56
C GLU A 238 -33.13 24.32 -13.65
N PRO A 239 -31.84 24.40 -13.39
CA PRO A 239 -30.85 24.01 -14.37
C PRO A 239 -30.96 22.50 -14.65
N VAL A 240 -30.92 22.13 -15.91
CA VAL A 240 -30.91 20.76 -16.40
C VAL A 240 -29.58 20.13 -15.92
N PHE A 241 -29.63 19.36 -14.83
CA PHE A 241 -28.54 18.54 -14.39
C PHE A 241 -28.39 17.32 -15.31
N SER A 242 -27.13 17.02 -15.67
CA SER A 242 -26.76 15.86 -16.46
C SER A 242 -27.37 14.57 -15.91
N ALA A 243 -27.87 13.74 -16.76
CA ALA A 243 -28.46 12.44 -16.45
C ALA A 243 -27.37 11.52 -15.88
N GLY A 244 -27.47 11.17 -14.57
CA GLY A 244 -26.61 10.10 -14.05
C GLY A 244 -26.50 9.96 -12.52
N MET A 245 -26.41 11.02 -11.76
CA MET A 245 -26.27 10.90 -10.31
C MET A 245 -27.61 10.74 -9.60
N ARG A 246 -27.87 9.55 -9.05
CA ARG A 246 -29.03 9.33 -8.18
C ARG A 246 -28.68 9.87 -6.78
N ARG A 247 -29.46 10.86 -6.31
CA ARG A 247 -29.31 11.44 -4.97
C ARG A 247 -29.79 10.46 -3.90
N VAL A 248 -29.24 10.60 -2.70
CA VAL A 248 -29.79 9.97 -1.49
C VAL A 248 -31.25 10.36 -1.34
N THR A 249 -32.11 9.39 -1.03
CA THR A 249 -33.56 9.60 -0.85
C THR A 249 -33.99 9.14 0.52
N HIS A 250 -34.92 9.84 1.15
CA HIS A 250 -35.54 9.50 2.42
C HIS A 250 -37.01 9.14 2.20
N CYS A 251 -37.43 7.98 2.70
CA CYS A 251 -38.83 7.56 2.77
C CYS A 251 -39.27 7.63 4.24
N LYS A 252 -40.05 8.67 4.57
CA LYS A 252 -40.49 8.88 5.95
C LYS A 252 -41.51 7.82 6.39
N ASP A 253 -42.40 7.43 5.51
CA ASP A 253 -43.50 6.48 5.84
C ASP A 253 -42.98 5.09 6.21
N GLU A 254 -41.92 4.63 5.55
CA GLU A 254 -41.29 3.34 5.79
C GLU A 254 -40.06 3.44 6.72
N GLY A 255 -39.60 4.67 7.03
CA GLY A 255 -38.48 4.94 7.95
C GLY A 255 -37.15 4.43 7.46
N TYR A 256 -36.80 4.70 6.20
CA TYR A 256 -35.46 4.35 5.66
C TYR A 256 -34.85 5.48 4.83
N VAL A 257 -33.53 5.43 4.71
CA VAL A 257 -32.75 6.22 3.74
C VAL A 257 -32.21 5.25 2.68
N LYS A 258 -32.20 5.69 1.43
CA LYS A 258 -31.66 4.94 0.29
C LYS A 258 -30.54 5.75 -0.36
N MET A 259 -29.33 5.22 -0.36
CA MET A 259 -28.19 5.76 -1.10
C MET A 259 -27.84 4.88 -2.31
N TYR A 260 -26.94 5.36 -3.15
CA TYR A 260 -26.53 4.64 -4.36
C TYR A 260 -25.00 4.63 -4.46
N LEU A 261 -24.40 3.44 -4.49
CA LEU A 261 -22.99 3.23 -4.80
C LEU A 261 -22.88 2.45 -6.12
N LYS A 262 -22.07 2.93 -7.07
CA LYS A 262 -21.99 2.36 -8.43
C LYS A 262 -23.37 2.07 -9.06
N GLY A 263 -24.37 2.90 -8.78
CA GLY A 263 -25.74 2.74 -9.28
C GLY A 263 -26.59 1.68 -8.56
N ARG A 264 -26.03 0.92 -7.62
CA ARG A 264 -26.76 -0.03 -6.75
C ARG A 264 -27.46 0.71 -5.62
N PRO A 265 -28.76 0.51 -5.39
CA PRO A 265 -29.48 1.09 -4.27
C PRO A 265 -29.15 0.32 -2.98
N ILE A 266 -28.80 1.05 -1.94
CA ILE A 266 -28.58 0.51 -0.60
C ILE A 266 -29.64 1.12 0.29
N THR A 267 -30.50 0.29 0.88
CA THR A 267 -31.60 0.72 1.78
C THR A 267 -31.15 0.52 3.22
N MET A 268 -31.22 1.57 4.03
CA MET A 268 -30.82 1.58 5.43
C MET A 268 -31.98 2.07 6.28
N TYR A 269 -32.51 1.20 7.13
CA TYR A 269 -33.59 1.53 8.05
C TYR A 269 -33.04 2.30 9.24
N MET A 270 -33.75 3.40 9.58
CA MET A 270 -33.41 4.19 10.77
C MET A 270 -34.08 3.63 12.03
N PRO A 271 -33.50 3.83 13.21
CA PRO A 271 -34.17 3.55 14.49
C PRO A 271 -35.55 4.21 14.59
N LYS A 272 -36.50 3.55 15.23
CA LYS A 272 -37.91 4.01 15.28
C LYS A 272 -38.08 5.37 15.93
N ASP A 273 -37.29 5.66 16.92
CA ASP A 273 -37.28 6.96 17.64
C ASP A 273 -36.85 8.14 16.77
N LEU A 274 -36.11 7.86 15.69
CA LEU A 274 -35.63 8.87 14.76
C LEU A 274 -36.59 9.14 13.58
N VAL A 275 -37.51 8.23 13.27
CA VAL A 275 -38.36 8.29 12.06
C VAL A 275 -39.12 9.61 11.93
N ASP A 276 -39.67 10.10 13.04
CA ASP A 276 -40.47 11.34 13.02
C ASP A 276 -39.63 12.62 13.02
N THR A 277 -38.45 12.56 13.59
CA THR A 277 -37.59 13.73 13.81
C THR A 277 -36.49 13.88 12.76
N TYR A 278 -36.16 12.81 12.04
CA TYR A 278 -35.06 12.80 11.08
C TYR A 278 -35.38 13.64 9.83
N CYS A 279 -34.43 14.50 9.47
CA CYS A 279 -34.46 15.28 8.24
C CYS A 279 -33.12 15.14 7.51
N LEU A 280 -33.16 14.65 6.26
CA LEU A 280 -31.99 14.42 5.42
C LEU A 280 -31.21 15.71 5.08
N GLU A 281 -31.89 16.86 5.08
CA GLU A 281 -31.31 18.16 4.71
C GLU A 281 -30.65 18.88 5.90
N THR A 282 -30.76 18.34 7.10
CA THR A 282 -30.08 18.89 8.29
C THR A 282 -28.58 18.83 8.06
N LYS A 283 -27.91 19.97 8.26
CA LYS A 283 -26.44 20.02 8.17
C LYS A 283 -25.82 19.47 9.44
N ALA A 284 -24.92 18.54 9.29
CA ALA A 284 -24.05 18.11 10.39
C ALA A 284 -22.95 19.14 10.65
N ASP A 285 -22.52 19.26 11.88
CA ASP A 285 -21.40 20.11 12.28
C ASP A 285 -20.08 19.33 12.23
N LEU A 286 -18.99 20.08 11.99
CA LEU A 286 -17.64 19.53 12.14
C LEU A 286 -17.45 19.01 13.57
N PRO A 287 -16.73 17.90 13.76
CA PRO A 287 -16.44 17.42 15.11
C PRO A 287 -15.63 18.47 15.89
N PRO A 288 -15.95 18.65 17.19
CA PRO A 288 -15.26 19.64 18.03
C PRO A 288 -13.81 19.22 18.32
N LYS A 289 -13.53 17.94 18.26
CA LYS A 289 -12.21 17.34 18.43
C LYS A 289 -11.44 17.31 17.12
N LYS A 290 -10.10 17.30 17.22
CA LYS A 290 -9.18 17.18 16.10
C LYS A 290 -8.16 16.06 16.37
N LEU A 291 -7.48 15.60 15.32
CA LEU A 291 -6.33 14.72 15.44
C LEU A 291 -5.04 15.52 15.29
N LYS A 292 -4.04 15.18 16.08
CA LYS A 292 -2.68 15.67 15.94
C LYS A 292 -1.77 14.44 15.80
N LEU A 293 -0.94 14.40 14.74
CA LEU A 293 0.06 13.35 14.59
C LEU A 293 1.00 13.39 15.80
N ASP A 294 1.06 12.30 16.50
CA ASP A 294 1.82 12.12 17.73
C ASP A 294 3.06 11.28 17.51
N TRP A 295 2.92 10.15 16.85
CA TRP A 295 4.02 9.23 16.56
C TRP A 295 3.86 8.53 15.22
N VAL A 296 4.99 8.27 14.56
CA VAL A 296 5.08 7.47 13.33
C VAL A 296 6.00 6.28 13.58
N TYR A 297 5.46 5.09 13.46
CA TYR A 297 6.18 3.83 13.57
C TYR A 297 6.69 3.41 12.20
N GLY A 298 7.90 2.89 12.16
CA GLY A 298 8.49 2.35 10.95
C GLY A 298 9.60 3.21 10.36
N TYR A 299 10.27 2.63 9.40
CA TYR A 299 11.38 3.21 8.63
C TYR A 299 11.34 2.62 7.22
N ARG A 300 11.75 3.37 6.23
CA ARG A 300 11.77 2.92 4.84
C ARG A 300 13.19 2.69 4.34
N GLY A 301 13.73 1.49 4.57
CA GLY A 301 15.06 1.06 4.10
C GLY A 301 15.03 0.00 3.01
N ARG A 302 13.88 -0.72 2.84
CA ARG A 302 13.75 -1.81 1.87
C ARG A 302 13.99 -1.35 0.42
N ASP A 303 13.38 -0.27 0.00
CA ASP A 303 13.39 0.26 -1.37
C ASP A 303 14.03 1.66 -1.53
N CYS A 304 14.28 2.37 -0.42
CA CYS A 304 14.91 3.68 -0.42
C CYS A 304 16.39 3.61 -0.05
N ARG A 305 17.15 4.63 -0.46
CA ARG A 305 18.57 4.79 -0.19
C ARG A 305 18.81 6.12 0.50
N SER A 306 19.92 6.22 1.24
CA SER A 306 20.34 7.45 1.93
C SER A 306 19.20 8.10 2.75
N ASN A 307 18.38 7.24 3.39
CA ASN A 307 17.23 7.67 4.18
C ASN A 307 17.58 7.69 5.68
N LEU A 308 18.69 8.32 6.06
CA LEU A 308 19.09 8.41 7.46
C LEU A 308 20.15 9.49 7.62
N TYR A 309 19.93 10.44 8.53
CA TYR A 309 20.85 11.53 8.87
C TYR A 309 20.73 11.88 10.33
N LEU A 310 21.79 12.47 10.91
CA LEU A 310 21.77 13.06 12.24
C LEU A 310 21.92 14.59 12.15
N LEU A 311 21.02 15.32 12.81
CA LEU A 311 21.11 16.77 12.95
C LEU A 311 21.95 17.17 14.19
N PRO A 312 22.48 18.40 14.22
CA PRO A 312 23.17 18.95 15.41
C PRO A 312 22.29 18.99 16.66
N THR A 313 20.97 19.00 16.50
CA THR A 313 19.99 18.90 17.58
C THR A 313 19.98 17.56 18.30
N GLY A 314 20.66 16.54 17.75
CA GLY A 314 20.60 15.16 18.20
C GLY A 314 19.45 14.36 17.62
N GLU A 315 18.64 14.96 16.78
CA GLU A 315 17.54 14.28 16.12
C GLU A 315 18.02 13.46 14.92
N THR A 316 17.58 12.22 14.86
CA THR A 316 17.73 11.35 13.68
C THR A 316 16.63 11.67 12.69
N VAL A 317 17.01 11.96 11.44
CA VAL A 317 16.07 12.32 10.36
C VAL A 317 15.96 11.21 9.35
N TYR A 318 14.74 10.81 9.05
CA TYR A 318 14.38 9.84 8.03
C TYR A 318 12.93 10.05 7.55
N PHE A 319 12.56 9.41 6.47
CA PHE A 319 11.18 9.49 5.97
C PHE A 319 10.53 8.11 5.86
N ILE A 320 9.21 8.12 5.98
CA ILE A 320 8.31 7.00 5.68
C ILE A 320 6.99 7.57 5.15
N ALA A 321 6.40 6.95 4.14
CA ALA A 321 5.21 7.47 3.48
C ALA A 321 5.40 8.93 3.00
N SER A 322 4.49 9.82 3.30
CA SER A 322 4.61 11.26 2.98
C SER A 322 5.16 12.11 4.14
N VAL A 323 5.69 11.49 5.19
CA VAL A 323 6.15 12.16 6.40
C VAL A 323 7.67 12.06 6.57
N VAL A 324 8.32 13.16 6.92
CA VAL A 324 9.69 13.13 7.43
C VAL A 324 9.64 13.17 8.96
N VAL A 325 10.32 12.21 9.57
CA VAL A 325 10.41 12.07 11.03
C VAL A 325 11.73 12.65 11.50
N LEU A 326 11.69 13.52 12.52
CA LEU A 326 12.82 14.02 13.26
C LEU A 326 12.71 13.43 14.68
N TYR A 327 13.50 12.43 14.96
CA TYR A 327 13.39 11.62 16.17
C TYR A 327 14.56 11.86 17.13
N ASN A 328 14.27 12.43 18.27
CA ASN A 328 15.19 12.53 19.39
C ASN A 328 15.09 11.25 20.23
N VAL A 329 16.10 10.39 20.12
CA VAL A 329 16.13 9.08 20.79
C VAL A 329 16.29 9.25 22.31
N ASP A 330 17.07 10.23 22.77
CA ASP A 330 17.32 10.46 24.19
C ASP A 330 16.06 10.94 24.93
N GLU A 331 15.26 11.79 24.28
CA GLU A 331 14.02 12.36 24.83
C GLU A 331 12.77 11.51 24.48
N GLN A 332 12.89 10.48 23.65
CA GLN A 332 11.79 9.69 23.11
C GLN A 332 10.69 10.57 22.50
N LEU A 333 11.09 11.55 21.70
CA LEU A 333 10.20 12.56 21.10
C LEU A 333 10.37 12.59 19.58
N GLN A 334 9.25 12.63 18.87
CA GLN A 334 9.23 12.84 17.42
C GLN A 334 8.64 14.21 17.07
N ARG A 335 9.23 14.86 16.06
CA ARG A 335 8.65 15.98 15.32
C ARG A 335 8.47 15.55 13.88
N HIS A 336 7.45 16.08 13.21
CA HIS A 336 7.04 15.60 11.90
C HIS A 336 6.93 16.74 10.89
N TYR A 337 7.60 16.61 9.74
CA TYR A 337 7.34 17.45 8.59
C TYR A 337 6.32 16.76 7.69
N THR A 338 5.16 17.36 7.51
CA THR A 338 3.99 16.81 6.81
C THR A 338 3.60 17.61 5.57
N GLY A 339 4.58 18.31 4.95
CA GLY A 339 4.33 19.16 3.79
C GLY A 339 4.06 18.36 2.50
N HIS A 340 4.51 17.11 2.41
CA HIS A 340 4.30 16.27 1.23
C HIS A 340 2.90 15.68 1.17
N THR A 341 2.46 15.34 -0.03
CA THR A 341 1.12 14.83 -0.32
C THR A 341 1.13 13.38 -0.77
N ASP A 342 2.32 12.83 -1.08
CA ASP A 342 2.53 11.47 -1.53
C ASP A 342 3.93 10.99 -1.12
N ASP A 343 4.32 9.78 -1.51
CA ASP A 343 5.55 9.09 -1.15
C ASP A 343 6.80 9.95 -1.32
N ILE A 344 7.57 10.09 -0.25
CA ILE A 344 8.92 10.64 -0.30
C ILE A 344 9.88 9.54 -0.76
N LYS A 345 10.79 9.85 -1.69
CA LYS A 345 11.77 8.90 -2.22
C LYS A 345 13.22 9.28 -1.98
N CYS A 346 13.50 10.54 -1.73
CA CYS A 346 14.86 11.03 -1.49
C CYS A 346 14.87 12.20 -0.51
N LEU A 347 15.99 12.34 0.19
CA LEU A 347 16.24 13.34 1.20
C LEU A 347 17.70 13.77 1.14
N ALA A 348 17.97 15.05 1.32
CA ALA A 348 19.30 15.62 1.45
C ALA A 348 19.34 16.70 2.53
N VAL A 349 20.42 16.73 3.31
CA VAL A 349 20.64 17.74 4.34
C VAL A 349 21.66 18.76 3.80
N HIS A 350 21.31 20.03 3.88
CA HIS A 350 22.16 21.14 3.48
C HIS A 350 23.42 21.25 4.39
N PRO A 351 24.55 21.84 3.92
CA PRO A 351 25.75 22.02 4.73
C PRO A 351 25.56 22.80 6.03
N ASP A 352 24.51 23.68 6.11
CA ASP A 352 24.17 24.38 7.38
C ASP A 352 23.59 23.47 8.46
N LYS A 353 23.24 22.20 8.09
CA LYS A 353 22.63 21.20 8.97
C LYS A 353 21.25 21.60 9.54
N ILE A 354 20.60 22.60 8.96
CA ILE A 354 19.27 23.10 9.35
C ILE A 354 18.27 22.91 8.19
N THR A 355 18.71 23.29 6.98
CA THR A 355 17.88 23.20 5.77
C THR A 355 17.89 21.78 5.21
N ILE A 356 16.72 21.28 4.88
CA ILE A 356 16.53 19.93 4.34
C ILE A 356 15.75 19.99 3.02
N ALA A 357 16.17 19.21 2.04
CA ALA A 357 15.45 19.00 0.79
C ALA A 357 14.87 17.58 0.73
N THR A 358 13.62 17.47 0.34
CA THR A 358 12.92 16.18 0.17
C THR A 358 12.16 16.15 -1.15
N GLY A 359 12.19 15.00 -1.81
CA GLY A 359 11.55 14.80 -3.12
C GLY A 359 10.47 13.73 -3.07
N GLN A 360 9.30 14.02 -3.64
CA GLN A 360 8.16 13.11 -3.70
C GLN A 360 7.89 12.56 -5.10
N VAL A 361 7.12 11.48 -5.15
CA VAL A 361 6.60 10.90 -6.40
C VAL A 361 5.44 11.73 -6.98
N ALA A 362 5.06 11.41 -8.23
CA ALA A 362 3.80 11.87 -8.78
C ALA A 362 2.65 11.22 -7.99
N GLY A 363 1.85 12.04 -7.34
CA GLY A 363 0.76 11.61 -6.52
C GLY A 363 -0.59 11.61 -7.23
N THR A 364 -1.57 10.98 -6.59
CA THR A 364 -2.98 11.06 -6.95
C THR A 364 -3.76 11.59 -5.76
N SER A 365 -4.57 12.61 -6.00
CA SER A 365 -5.51 13.16 -5.01
C SER A 365 -6.91 13.10 -5.59
N SER A 366 -7.93 13.21 -4.74
CA SER A 366 -9.32 13.43 -5.15
C SER A 366 -9.47 14.58 -6.15
N ASP A 367 -8.58 15.57 -6.09
CA ASP A 367 -8.60 16.78 -6.93
C ASP A 367 -7.77 16.66 -8.22
N GLY A 368 -7.15 15.50 -8.50
CA GLY A 368 -6.37 15.21 -9.69
C GLY A 368 -4.92 14.79 -9.45
N LYS A 369 -4.11 14.70 -10.51
CA LYS A 369 -2.70 14.33 -10.43
C LYS A 369 -1.88 15.44 -9.80
N LEU A 370 -1.09 15.10 -8.79
CA LEU A 370 -0.09 15.97 -8.19
C LEU A 370 1.27 15.68 -8.85
N ALA A 371 1.91 16.72 -9.41
CA ALA A 371 3.21 16.59 -10.04
C ALA A 371 4.30 16.29 -9.00
N PRO A 372 5.35 15.50 -9.35
CA PRO A 372 6.53 15.34 -8.53
C PRO A 372 7.21 16.70 -8.33
N HIS A 373 7.72 16.94 -7.13
CA HIS A 373 8.42 18.18 -6.80
C HIS A 373 9.37 17.99 -5.64
N VAL A 374 10.33 18.91 -5.52
CA VAL A 374 11.19 19.01 -4.34
C VAL A 374 10.62 20.06 -3.39
N ARG A 375 10.64 19.78 -2.10
CA ARG A 375 10.42 20.77 -1.04
C ARG A 375 11.73 21.00 -0.30
N VAL A 376 12.11 22.27 -0.19
CA VAL A 376 13.20 22.72 0.69
C VAL A 376 12.53 23.35 1.92
N TRP A 377 12.92 22.90 3.11
CA TRP A 377 12.26 23.28 4.35
C TRP A 377 13.25 23.38 5.51
N ASP A 378 12.86 24.12 6.53
CA ASP A 378 13.65 24.37 7.74
C ASP A 378 13.33 23.35 8.82
N SER A 379 14.34 22.65 9.35
CA SER A 379 14.18 21.56 10.34
C SER A 379 13.81 22.06 11.74
N VAL A 380 14.03 23.35 12.04
CA VAL A 380 13.68 23.91 13.35
C VAL A 380 12.21 24.32 13.38
N SER A 381 11.77 25.10 12.40
CA SER A 381 10.40 25.62 12.31
C SER A 381 9.44 24.69 11.61
N LEU A 382 9.94 23.69 10.86
CA LEU A 382 9.19 22.80 9.97
C LEU A 382 8.41 23.53 8.86
N ASN A 383 8.82 24.75 8.51
CA ASN A 383 8.21 25.51 7.45
C ASN A 383 8.85 25.19 6.09
N THR A 384 8.02 25.05 5.07
CA THR A 384 8.49 24.95 3.68
C THR A 384 9.03 26.32 3.25
N LEU A 385 10.27 26.34 2.77
CA LEU A 385 10.94 27.56 2.26
C LEU A 385 10.70 27.68 0.76
N HIS A 386 10.95 26.61 -0.01
CA HIS A 386 10.85 26.60 -1.46
C HIS A 386 10.23 25.29 -2.00
N ILE A 387 9.58 25.39 -3.18
CA ILE A 387 9.03 24.25 -3.92
C ILE A 387 9.58 24.29 -5.34
N LEU A 388 10.40 23.30 -5.71
CA LEU A 388 11.12 23.27 -6.99
C LEU A 388 10.52 22.25 -7.95
N GLY A 389 10.48 22.61 -9.22
CA GLY A 389 10.25 21.70 -10.33
C GLY A 389 8.86 21.10 -10.42
N SER A 390 7.84 21.76 -9.86
CA SER A 390 6.44 21.35 -10.04
C SER A 390 6.06 21.45 -11.52
N GLY A 391 5.67 20.30 -12.12
CA GLY A 391 5.37 20.22 -13.56
C GLY A 391 6.58 20.04 -14.48
N PHE A 392 7.81 20.03 -13.94
CA PHE A 392 9.03 19.74 -14.69
C PHE A 392 9.44 18.27 -14.61
N PHE A 393 9.36 17.68 -13.41
CA PHE A 393 9.76 16.28 -13.17
C PHE A 393 8.68 15.30 -13.62
N ASP A 394 9.13 14.13 -14.11
CA ASP A 394 8.24 13.02 -14.48
C ASP A 394 8.33 11.88 -13.45
N ARG A 395 7.18 11.29 -13.08
CA ARG A 395 6.96 10.14 -12.22
C ARG A 395 7.44 10.27 -10.76
N ALA A 396 8.74 10.42 -10.52
CA ALA A 396 9.33 10.41 -9.19
C ALA A 396 10.67 11.14 -9.15
N LEU A 397 11.14 11.46 -7.95
CA LEU A 397 12.50 11.93 -7.72
C LEU A 397 13.30 10.83 -7.03
N VAL A 398 14.52 10.54 -7.49
CA VAL A 398 15.32 9.43 -6.97
C VAL A 398 16.58 9.86 -6.23
N CYS A 399 17.17 11.00 -6.58
CA CYS A 399 18.39 11.50 -5.92
C CYS A 399 18.30 13.01 -5.69
N LEU A 400 18.80 13.44 -4.54
CA LEU A 400 18.98 14.84 -4.15
C LEU A 400 20.37 14.99 -3.51
N SER A 401 21.07 16.08 -3.82
CA SER A 401 22.28 16.49 -3.10
C SER A 401 22.49 17.99 -3.18
N PHE A 402 22.83 18.61 -2.06
CA PHE A 402 23.27 20.00 -2.03
C PHE A 402 24.75 20.11 -2.40
N SER A 403 25.11 21.16 -3.11
CA SER A 403 26.50 21.53 -3.30
C SER A 403 27.16 21.88 -1.97
N LYS A 404 28.48 21.64 -1.86
CA LYS A 404 29.20 21.79 -0.59
C LYS A 404 30.13 23.01 -0.59
N SER A 405 30.92 23.20 -1.66
CA SER A 405 31.98 24.20 -1.72
C SER A 405 31.53 25.65 -1.96
N ASN A 406 30.27 25.85 -2.37
CA ASN A 406 29.66 27.17 -2.57
C ASN A 406 28.64 27.55 -1.49
N GLY A 407 28.73 26.94 -0.32
CA GLY A 407 27.82 27.17 0.80
C GLY A 407 26.41 26.57 0.61
N GLY A 408 26.27 25.53 -0.22
CA GLY A 408 25.00 24.84 -0.40
C GLY A 408 24.02 25.53 -1.36
N SER A 409 24.45 26.54 -2.09
CA SER A 409 23.56 27.37 -2.93
C SER A 409 22.87 26.61 -4.06
N TRP A 410 23.43 25.45 -4.46
CA TRP A 410 22.89 24.65 -5.54
C TRP A 410 22.37 23.30 -5.04
N LEU A 411 21.32 22.84 -5.70
CA LEU A 411 20.73 21.52 -5.47
C LEU A 411 20.72 20.73 -6.78
N CYS A 412 21.34 19.54 -6.82
CA CYS A 412 21.15 18.62 -7.91
C CYS A 412 19.98 17.68 -7.63
N VAL A 413 19.20 17.40 -8.66
CA VAL A 413 18.00 16.56 -8.62
C VAL A 413 18.07 15.60 -9.80
N VAL A 414 17.75 14.33 -9.54
CA VAL A 414 17.57 13.31 -10.60
C VAL A 414 16.15 12.78 -10.50
N ASP A 415 15.43 12.75 -11.62
CA ASP A 415 14.10 12.18 -11.72
C ASP A 415 14.10 10.71 -12.17
N ASP A 416 12.95 10.05 -12.11
CA ASP A 416 12.72 8.67 -12.56
C ASP A 416 12.06 8.60 -13.95
N SER A 417 12.27 9.62 -14.77
CA SER A 417 11.87 9.60 -16.19
C SER A 417 12.63 8.52 -16.97
N ASN A 418 12.20 8.25 -18.19
CA ASN A 418 12.90 7.26 -19.04
C ASN A 418 14.36 7.63 -19.34
N ASP A 419 14.68 8.91 -19.32
CA ASP A 419 16.01 9.46 -19.57
C ASP A 419 16.76 9.80 -18.27
N HIS A 420 16.12 9.66 -17.10
CA HIS A 420 16.63 10.06 -15.79
C HIS A 420 17.33 11.43 -15.85
N ILE A 421 16.53 12.48 -15.92
CA ILE A 421 17.05 13.85 -16.10
C ILE A 421 17.81 14.28 -14.84
N LEU A 422 19.09 14.61 -15.02
CA LEU A 422 19.89 15.31 -14.02
C LEU A 422 19.72 16.80 -14.22
N SER A 423 19.24 17.51 -13.21
CA SER A 423 19.07 18.96 -13.21
C SER A 423 19.78 19.60 -12.02
N VAL A 424 20.27 20.82 -12.20
CA VAL A 424 20.92 21.64 -11.16
C VAL A 424 20.11 22.89 -10.97
N TRP A 425 19.79 23.23 -9.73
CA TRP A 425 18.93 24.33 -9.36
C TRP A 425 19.64 25.30 -8.42
N ASP A 426 19.47 26.62 -8.63
CA ASP A 426 19.62 27.62 -7.58
C ASP A 426 18.31 27.61 -6.77
N TRP A 427 18.33 26.92 -5.64
CA TRP A 427 17.09 26.67 -4.90
C TRP A 427 16.55 27.91 -4.19
N HIS A 428 17.38 28.94 -3.93
CA HIS A 428 16.92 30.22 -3.36
C HIS A 428 16.13 31.04 -4.38
N ARG A 429 16.49 30.94 -5.69
CA ARG A 429 15.79 31.64 -6.76
C ARG A 429 14.73 30.80 -7.44
N GLU A 430 14.67 29.50 -7.10
CA GLU A 430 13.84 28.50 -7.77
C GLU A 430 14.15 28.37 -9.29
N GLU A 431 15.38 28.75 -9.68
CA GLU A 431 15.84 28.73 -11.07
C GLU A 431 16.63 27.47 -11.39
N ARG A 432 16.35 26.88 -12.53
CA ARG A 432 17.12 25.77 -13.07
C ARG A 432 18.37 26.30 -13.82
N LEU A 433 19.55 25.92 -13.34
CA LEU A 433 20.83 26.35 -13.91
C LEU A 433 21.25 25.49 -15.11
N ALA A 434 21.00 24.21 -15.07
CA ALA A 434 21.34 23.26 -16.13
C ALA A 434 20.48 21.98 -16.00
N GLU A 435 20.33 21.29 -17.15
CA GLU A 435 19.71 19.95 -17.22
C GLU A 435 20.41 19.11 -18.28
N VAL A 436 20.32 17.77 -18.11
CA VAL A 436 20.84 16.81 -19.07
C VAL A 436 20.18 15.46 -18.93
N LYS A 437 19.96 14.77 -20.05
CA LYS A 437 19.61 13.34 -20.05
C LYS A 437 20.79 12.54 -19.52
N CYS A 438 20.62 11.91 -18.36
CA CYS A 438 21.71 11.24 -17.67
C CYS A 438 21.91 9.82 -18.20
N SER A 439 20.90 8.96 -18.14
CA SER A 439 20.99 7.55 -18.50
C SER A 439 19.61 6.95 -18.75
N ASN A 440 19.52 6.01 -19.68
CA ASN A 440 18.31 5.20 -19.87
C ASN A 440 18.20 4.06 -18.85
N GLU A 441 19.18 3.93 -17.96
CA GLU A 441 19.25 2.91 -16.92
C GLU A 441 19.20 3.56 -15.55
N SER A 442 18.62 2.88 -14.56
CA SER A 442 18.38 3.38 -13.22
C SER A 442 19.60 4.01 -12.56
N ILE A 443 19.41 5.17 -11.95
CA ILE A 443 20.38 5.90 -11.15
C ILE A 443 20.12 5.61 -9.67
N PHE A 444 21.19 5.40 -8.91
CA PHE A 444 21.11 5.05 -7.50
C PHE A 444 21.67 6.11 -6.56
N ALA A 445 22.60 6.92 -7.03
CA ALA A 445 23.12 8.04 -6.27
C ALA A 445 23.61 9.15 -7.22
N ALA A 446 23.49 10.38 -6.76
CA ALA A 446 24.04 11.59 -7.35
C ALA A 446 24.56 12.48 -6.22
N ASP A 447 25.81 12.90 -6.28
CA ASP A 447 26.38 13.76 -5.24
C ASP A 447 27.36 14.79 -5.84
N PHE A 448 27.36 15.99 -5.26
CA PHE A 448 28.34 17.03 -5.59
C PHE A 448 29.72 16.69 -5.02
N HIS A 449 30.73 17.04 -5.80
CA HIS A 449 32.10 16.97 -5.31
C HIS A 449 32.31 17.95 -4.13
N PRO A 450 33.00 17.53 -3.03
CA PRO A 450 33.05 18.32 -1.80
C PRO A 450 33.81 19.67 -1.94
N THR A 451 34.77 19.74 -2.81
CA THR A 451 35.62 20.95 -2.98
C THR A 451 35.41 21.72 -4.31
N ASP A 452 34.57 21.21 -5.24
CA ASP A 452 34.24 21.85 -6.48
C ASP A 452 32.74 21.65 -6.82
N ALA A 453 31.94 22.70 -6.63
CA ALA A 453 30.52 22.68 -6.89
C ALA A 453 30.16 22.47 -8.40
N ASN A 454 31.12 22.65 -9.32
CA ASN A 454 30.89 22.39 -10.74
C ASN A 454 30.97 20.89 -11.10
N ILE A 455 31.41 20.05 -10.19
CA ILE A 455 31.53 18.59 -10.44
C ILE A 455 30.43 17.84 -9.69
N ILE A 456 29.71 17.00 -10.43
CA ILE A 456 28.70 16.08 -9.91
C ILE A 456 29.06 14.66 -10.33
N VAL A 457 28.89 13.68 -9.45
CA VAL A 457 29.08 12.27 -9.77
C VAL A 457 27.74 11.56 -9.69
N THR A 458 27.38 10.82 -10.75
CA THR A 458 26.19 9.96 -10.77
C THR A 458 26.59 8.51 -10.98
N CYS A 459 25.96 7.58 -10.22
CA CYS A 459 26.18 6.16 -10.37
C CYS A 459 24.87 5.37 -10.43
N GLY A 460 24.92 4.19 -11.08
CA GLY A 460 23.71 3.39 -11.26
C GLY A 460 23.96 2.08 -12.00
N LYS A 461 22.90 1.59 -12.67
CA LYS A 461 22.98 0.35 -13.44
C LYS A 461 23.89 0.55 -14.63
N SER A 462 24.99 -0.19 -14.67
CA SER A 462 26.00 -0.18 -15.74
C SER A 462 26.67 1.15 -16.03
N HIS A 463 26.62 2.13 -15.12
CA HIS A 463 27.29 3.42 -15.34
C HIS A 463 27.85 4.07 -14.08
N LEU A 464 28.89 4.87 -14.32
CA LEU A 464 29.42 5.89 -13.44
C LEU A 464 29.83 7.07 -14.30
N TYR A 465 29.27 8.25 -14.03
CA TYR A 465 29.52 9.45 -14.80
C TYR A 465 29.97 10.58 -13.90
N PHE A 466 30.98 11.32 -14.37
CA PHE A 466 31.47 12.59 -13.84
C PHE A 466 30.96 13.72 -14.74
N TRP A 467 30.22 14.64 -14.16
CA TRP A 467 29.64 15.77 -14.87
C TRP A 467 30.37 17.04 -14.50
N SER A 468 30.72 17.88 -15.48
CA SER A 468 31.26 19.20 -15.25
C SER A 468 30.24 20.25 -15.69
N LEU A 469 29.84 21.15 -14.78
CA LEU A 469 28.95 22.26 -15.09
C LEU A 469 29.75 23.39 -15.74
N GLU A 470 29.58 23.58 -17.04
CA GLU A 470 30.29 24.56 -17.83
C GLU A 470 29.30 25.48 -18.57
N LYS A 471 29.26 26.77 -18.21
CA LYS A 471 28.43 27.78 -18.87
C LYS A 471 26.95 27.41 -19.02
N GLY A 472 26.36 26.82 -17.99
CA GLY A 472 24.96 26.41 -17.99
C GLY A 472 24.67 25.08 -18.68
N SER A 473 25.67 24.28 -18.99
CA SER A 473 25.54 22.94 -19.55
C SER A 473 26.33 21.90 -18.74
N LEU A 474 25.85 20.67 -18.69
CA LEU A 474 26.48 19.54 -18.01
C LEU A 474 27.23 18.67 -19.01
N VAL A 475 28.57 18.65 -18.91
CA VAL A 475 29.46 17.88 -19.78
C VAL A 475 29.80 16.55 -19.14
N LYS A 476 29.52 15.45 -19.84
CA LYS A 476 29.67 14.08 -19.34
C LYS A 476 31.05 13.50 -19.58
N LYS A 477 31.68 12.94 -18.53
CA LYS A 477 32.86 12.08 -18.62
C LYS A 477 32.53 10.72 -18.02
N GLN A 478 32.72 9.64 -18.80
CA GLN A 478 32.45 8.28 -18.28
C GLN A 478 33.62 7.76 -17.45
N GLY A 479 33.35 7.11 -16.32
CA GLY A 479 34.36 6.42 -15.54
C GLY A 479 35.03 5.28 -16.33
N LEU A 480 36.37 5.26 -16.31
CA LEU A 480 37.19 4.29 -17.02
C LEU A 480 37.65 3.21 -16.08
N PHE A 481 37.07 2.02 -16.20
CA PHE A 481 37.33 0.85 -15.35
C PHE A 481 38.67 0.16 -15.68
N GLU A 482 39.26 0.48 -16.82
CA GLU A 482 40.62 0.03 -17.28
C GLU A 482 40.78 -1.50 -17.21
N LYS A 483 41.57 -1.99 -16.22
CA LYS A 483 41.83 -3.41 -16.00
C LYS A 483 40.81 -4.09 -15.09
N GLN A 484 39.90 -3.31 -14.49
CA GLN A 484 38.88 -3.83 -13.60
C GLN A 484 37.65 -4.25 -14.42
N GLU A 485 37.01 -5.31 -13.97
CA GLU A 485 35.72 -5.73 -14.55
C GLU A 485 34.66 -4.66 -14.25
N LYS A 486 33.93 -4.23 -15.27
CA LYS A 486 32.88 -3.25 -15.12
C LYS A 486 31.69 -3.88 -14.38
N PRO A 487 31.33 -3.38 -13.17
CA PRO A 487 30.26 -3.98 -12.39
C PRO A 487 28.90 -3.75 -13.04
N LYS A 488 27.97 -4.69 -12.81
CA LYS A 488 26.58 -4.57 -13.26
C LYS A 488 25.88 -3.36 -12.63
N PHE A 489 26.17 -3.09 -11.35
CA PHE A 489 25.61 -1.95 -10.60
C PHE A 489 26.72 -1.27 -9.81
N VAL A 490 26.82 0.06 -9.95
CA VAL A 490 27.54 0.93 -8.98
C VAL A 490 26.46 1.51 -8.05
N LEU A 491 26.53 1.18 -6.78
CA LEU A 491 25.37 1.27 -5.87
C LEU A 491 25.39 2.48 -4.95
N CYS A 492 26.57 2.98 -4.62
CA CYS A 492 26.78 4.13 -3.75
C CYS A 492 28.05 4.89 -4.13
N VAL A 493 28.10 6.15 -3.75
CA VAL A 493 29.24 7.05 -3.94
C VAL A 493 29.41 7.91 -2.69
N THR A 494 30.65 8.15 -2.30
CA THR A 494 31.09 9.12 -1.30
C THR A 494 32.40 9.73 -1.73
N PHE A 495 32.94 10.67 -0.95
CA PHE A 495 34.20 11.33 -1.26
C PHE A 495 35.16 11.26 -0.07
N SER A 496 36.45 11.13 -0.35
CA SER A 496 37.49 11.32 0.63
C SER A 496 37.67 12.81 0.99
N GLU A 497 38.35 13.10 2.06
CA GLU A 497 38.72 14.49 2.41
C GLU A 497 39.52 15.19 1.32
N ASN A 498 40.35 14.44 0.59
CA ASN A 498 41.15 14.94 -0.53
C ASN A 498 40.30 15.23 -1.79
N GLY A 499 39.05 14.77 -1.85
CA GLY A 499 38.17 14.93 -2.99
C GLY A 499 38.21 13.76 -3.99
N ASP A 500 38.82 12.63 -3.65
CA ASP A 500 38.69 11.42 -4.45
C ASP A 500 37.29 10.83 -4.33
N ALA A 501 36.68 10.46 -5.44
CA ALA A 501 35.38 9.78 -5.40
C ALA A 501 35.58 8.31 -5.02
N ILE A 502 34.74 7.79 -4.13
CA ILE A 502 34.78 6.39 -3.65
C ILE A 502 33.45 5.75 -3.97
N THR A 503 33.47 4.62 -4.68
CA THR A 503 32.27 3.91 -5.10
C THR A 503 32.24 2.48 -4.59
N GLY A 504 31.03 2.02 -4.22
CA GLY A 504 30.76 0.63 -3.87
C GLY A 504 29.90 -0.04 -4.96
N ASP A 505 30.22 -1.29 -5.29
CA ASP A 505 29.57 -1.99 -6.38
C ASP A 505 28.78 -3.26 -5.96
N SER A 506 28.12 -3.85 -6.93
CA SER A 506 27.32 -5.07 -6.76
C SER A 506 28.15 -6.34 -6.55
N SER A 507 29.46 -6.29 -6.83
CA SER A 507 30.38 -7.41 -6.71
C SER A 507 31.16 -7.39 -5.39
N GLY A 508 30.89 -6.38 -4.53
CA GLY A 508 31.55 -6.22 -3.23
C GLY A 508 32.89 -5.49 -3.29
N ASN A 509 33.18 -4.75 -4.36
CA ASN A 509 34.42 -4.01 -4.52
C ASN A 509 34.22 -2.54 -4.14
N ILE A 510 35.29 -1.93 -3.60
CA ILE A 510 35.40 -0.48 -3.40
C ILE A 510 36.41 0.03 -4.42
N LEU A 511 36.01 1.05 -5.21
CA LEU A 511 36.85 1.68 -6.21
C LEU A 511 37.04 3.16 -5.87
N VAL A 512 38.29 3.60 -5.80
CA VAL A 512 38.70 4.99 -5.54
C VAL A 512 39.09 5.63 -6.87
N TRP A 513 38.53 6.79 -7.16
CA TRP A 513 38.71 7.55 -8.41
C TRP A 513 39.47 8.84 -8.10
N GLY A 514 40.62 9.02 -8.70
CA GLY A 514 41.49 10.16 -8.41
C GLY A 514 40.79 11.50 -8.66
N LYS A 515 41.06 12.45 -7.80
CA LYS A 515 40.50 13.81 -7.83
C LYS A 515 40.57 14.44 -9.21
N GLY A 516 39.41 14.87 -9.71
CA GLY A 516 39.33 15.51 -11.05
C GLY A 516 39.59 14.56 -12.23
N SER A 517 39.81 13.28 -11.96
CA SER A 517 40.02 12.23 -12.96
C SER A 517 38.80 11.27 -13.01
N ASN A 518 38.56 10.72 -14.19
CA ASN A 518 37.59 9.64 -14.37
C ASN A 518 38.25 8.24 -14.41
N ARG A 519 39.46 8.10 -13.81
CA ARG A 519 40.26 6.88 -13.77
C ARG A 519 40.36 6.35 -12.34
N ILE A 520 40.45 5.05 -12.20
CA ILE A 520 40.63 4.37 -10.92
C ILE A 520 42.07 4.60 -10.44
N SER A 521 42.21 5.12 -9.23
CA SER A 521 43.51 5.27 -8.52
C SER A 521 43.81 4.04 -7.66
N LEU A 522 42.79 3.47 -7.02
CA LEU A 522 42.90 2.29 -6.18
C LEU A 522 41.64 1.41 -6.31
N ALA A 523 41.83 0.10 -6.32
CA ALA A 523 40.74 -0.87 -6.30
C ALA A 523 40.92 -1.85 -5.15
N ILE A 524 39.90 -1.94 -4.27
CA ILE A 524 39.84 -2.89 -3.16
C ILE A 524 38.86 -3.96 -3.60
N GLN A 525 39.36 -5.08 -4.10
CA GLN A 525 38.55 -6.19 -4.57
C GLN A 525 38.14 -7.09 -3.41
N GLY A 526 36.88 -7.56 -3.41
CA GLY A 526 36.36 -8.43 -2.37
C GLY A 526 36.33 -7.78 -0.99
N ALA A 527 36.13 -6.46 -0.92
CA ALA A 527 35.93 -5.73 0.31
C ALA A 527 34.78 -6.29 1.14
N HIS A 528 33.71 -6.65 0.45
CA HIS A 528 32.54 -7.37 0.97
C HIS A 528 32.29 -8.67 0.18
N GLU A 529 31.65 -9.66 0.79
CA GLU A 529 31.25 -10.93 0.15
C GLU A 529 30.05 -10.75 -0.79
N ALA A 530 29.35 -9.63 -0.65
CA ALA A 530 28.17 -9.30 -1.45
C ALA A 530 28.13 -7.80 -1.78
N SER A 531 27.05 -7.35 -2.41
CA SER A 531 26.88 -5.96 -2.85
C SER A 531 27.06 -4.96 -1.71
N ILE A 532 27.79 -3.88 -1.96
CA ILE A 532 27.95 -2.74 -1.06
C ILE A 532 26.82 -1.75 -1.32
N PHE A 533 25.98 -1.50 -0.32
CA PHE A 533 24.84 -0.60 -0.45
C PHE A 533 25.10 0.80 0.07
N ALA A 534 26.01 0.96 1.02
CA ALA A 534 26.30 2.22 1.67
C ALA A 534 27.80 2.44 1.87
N LEU A 535 28.21 3.68 1.69
CA LEU A 535 29.52 4.22 2.02
C LEU A 535 29.32 5.52 2.81
N CYS A 536 30.02 5.69 3.90
CA CYS A 536 30.01 6.90 4.72
C CYS A 536 31.43 7.28 5.12
N MET A 537 31.84 8.51 4.85
CA MET A 537 33.06 9.08 5.37
C MET A 537 32.75 9.77 6.70
N LEU A 538 33.29 9.28 7.78
CA LEU A 538 33.16 9.87 9.11
C LEU A 538 34.04 11.12 9.24
N ARG A 539 33.72 12.00 10.20
CA ARG A 539 34.49 13.24 10.47
C ARG A 539 35.93 13.00 10.88
N ASN A 540 36.21 11.84 11.42
CA ASN A 540 37.58 11.44 11.80
C ASN A 540 38.40 10.90 10.62
N GLY A 541 37.89 10.96 9.40
CA GLY A 541 38.57 10.45 8.21
C GLY A 541 38.47 8.93 8.00
N THR A 542 37.74 8.22 8.83
CA THR A 542 37.47 6.79 8.67
C THR A 542 36.37 6.57 7.63
N LEU A 543 36.64 5.74 6.62
CA LEU A 543 35.60 5.29 5.68
C LEU A 543 34.87 4.09 6.29
N VAL A 544 33.55 4.12 6.27
CA VAL A 544 32.71 3.01 6.70
C VAL A 544 31.88 2.50 5.52
N SER A 545 31.91 1.18 5.31
CA SER A 545 31.14 0.50 4.25
C SER A 545 30.15 -0.48 4.85
N GLY A 546 28.93 -0.52 4.27
CA GLY A 546 27.86 -1.44 4.67
C GLY A 546 27.31 -2.22 3.48
N GLY A 547 27.11 -3.52 3.66
CA GLY A 547 26.81 -4.43 2.56
C GLY A 547 25.59 -5.34 2.77
N LYS A 548 25.25 -6.05 1.70
CA LYS A 548 24.22 -7.09 1.68
C LYS A 548 24.60 -8.29 2.56
N ASP A 549 25.88 -8.48 2.83
CA ASP A 549 26.44 -9.49 3.72
C ASP A 549 26.26 -9.20 5.21
N ARG A 550 25.54 -8.11 5.56
CA ARG A 550 25.31 -7.63 6.93
C ARG A 550 26.57 -7.16 7.66
N LYS A 551 27.69 -7.02 6.94
CA LYS A 551 28.95 -6.55 7.51
C LYS A 551 29.05 -5.04 7.42
N LEU A 552 29.47 -4.42 8.51
CA LEU A 552 29.92 -3.04 8.59
C LEU A 552 31.44 -3.07 8.73
N ILE A 553 32.14 -2.46 7.79
CA ILE A 553 33.60 -2.50 7.74
C ILE A 553 34.16 -1.09 7.77
N SER A 554 35.10 -0.83 8.66
CA SER A 554 35.83 0.43 8.74
C SER A 554 37.19 0.32 8.06
N TRP A 555 37.61 1.41 7.43
CA TRP A 555 38.85 1.54 6.64
C TRP A 555 39.58 2.82 7.05
N ASP A 556 40.90 2.73 7.17
CA ASP A 556 41.77 3.88 7.47
C ASP A 556 41.94 4.82 6.22
N ALA A 557 42.70 5.89 6.40
CA ALA A 557 43.02 6.84 5.32
C ALA A 557 43.81 6.22 4.15
N ASN A 558 44.42 5.07 4.33
CA ASN A 558 45.13 4.29 3.30
C ASN A 558 44.24 3.17 2.72
N TYR A 559 42.97 3.16 3.08
CA TYR A 559 42.00 2.12 2.73
C TYR A 559 42.39 0.72 3.18
N GLN A 560 43.12 0.63 4.29
CA GLN A 560 43.36 -0.64 4.96
C GLN A 560 42.20 -0.92 5.92
N LYS A 561 41.79 -2.18 5.94
CA LYS A 561 40.69 -2.62 6.80
C LYS A 561 41.08 -2.55 8.28
N ILE A 562 40.34 -1.79 9.07
CA ILE A 562 40.52 -1.65 10.51
C ILE A 562 39.74 -2.74 11.22
N GLN A 563 38.42 -2.76 11.02
CA GLN A 563 37.52 -3.60 11.79
C GLN A 563 36.32 -4.08 10.94
N THR A 564 35.69 -5.14 11.41
CA THR A 564 34.44 -5.67 10.84
C THR A 564 33.47 -5.98 11.97
N VAL A 565 32.26 -5.43 11.87
CA VAL A 565 31.12 -5.73 12.74
C VAL A 565 30.06 -6.42 11.93
N GLU A 566 29.50 -7.52 12.41
CA GLU A 566 28.40 -8.21 11.77
C GLU A 566 27.07 -7.86 12.47
N VAL A 567 26.12 -7.34 11.68
CA VAL A 567 24.77 -7.06 12.15
C VAL A 567 23.96 -8.36 12.20
N PRO A 568 23.26 -8.66 13.31
CA PRO A 568 22.46 -9.87 13.44
C PRO A 568 21.46 -10.07 12.30
N GLU A 569 21.21 -11.31 11.93
CA GLU A 569 20.33 -11.67 10.79
C GLU A 569 18.89 -11.16 10.95
N LEU A 570 18.45 -11.01 12.19
CA LEU A 570 17.15 -10.43 12.53
C LEU A 570 16.95 -9.08 11.86
N TYR A 571 17.96 -8.20 11.91
CA TYR A 571 17.88 -6.83 11.36
C TYR A 571 18.12 -6.76 9.86
N GLY A 572 18.69 -7.80 9.25
CA GLY A 572 18.90 -7.90 7.80
C GLY A 572 20.08 -7.09 7.26
N PRO A 573 20.22 -7.03 5.91
CA PRO A 573 21.30 -6.32 5.23
C PRO A 573 21.34 -4.82 5.51
N ILE A 574 22.56 -4.26 5.58
CA ILE A 574 22.78 -2.82 5.77
C ILE A 574 22.45 -2.08 4.46
N ARG A 575 21.58 -1.06 4.53
CA ARG A 575 21.14 -0.26 3.38
C ARG A 575 21.70 1.14 3.37
N THR A 576 21.81 1.76 4.54
CA THR A 576 22.30 3.13 4.75
C THR A 576 23.18 3.15 5.98
N VAL A 577 24.25 3.93 5.93
CA VAL A 577 25.15 4.22 7.05
C VAL A 577 25.22 5.73 7.19
N ALA A 578 25.05 6.23 8.39
CA ALA A 578 25.19 7.65 8.69
C ALA A 578 26.01 7.83 9.98
N GLU A 579 26.76 8.92 10.08
CA GLU A 579 27.48 9.29 11.27
C GLU A 579 26.50 9.63 12.39
N GLY A 580 26.70 9.04 13.57
CA GLY A 580 25.95 9.29 14.77
C GLY A 580 26.54 10.39 15.65
N ARG A 581 26.18 10.40 16.92
CA ARG A 581 26.71 11.35 17.93
C ARG A 581 27.97 10.78 18.56
N GLY A 582 29.05 11.58 18.64
CA GLY A 582 30.32 11.11 19.15
C GLY A 582 30.94 10.04 18.26
N GLU A 583 31.20 8.85 18.79
CA GLU A 583 31.74 7.70 18.06
C GLU A 583 30.67 6.72 17.58
N THR A 584 29.38 7.08 17.72
CA THR A 584 28.30 6.19 17.30
C THR A 584 28.06 6.28 15.79
N VAL A 585 27.52 5.20 15.24
CA VAL A 585 27.10 5.07 13.83
C VAL A 585 25.64 4.67 13.80
N LEU A 586 24.89 5.26 12.88
CA LEU A 586 23.51 4.91 12.58
C LEU A 586 23.44 4.01 11.35
N ILE A 587 22.67 2.96 11.42
CA ILE A 587 22.48 2.01 10.32
C ILE A 587 21.00 1.88 9.99
N GLY A 588 20.64 2.13 8.73
CA GLY A 588 19.34 1.77 8.18
C GLY A 588 19.41 0.42 7.45
N THR A 589 18.47 -0.48 7.68
CA THR A 589 18.50 -1.84 7.12
C THR A 589 17.42 -2.08 6.07
N THR A 590 17.59 -3.13 5.27
CA THR A 590 16.57 -3.54 4.27
C THR A 590 15.34 -4.20 4.90
N LYS A 591 15.39 -4.53 6.18
CA LYS A 591 14.24 -5.00 6.96
C LYS A 591 13.58 -3.88 7.76
N ASN A 592 13.78 -2.63 7.33
CA ASN A 592 13.16 -1.44 7.90
C ASN A 592 13.45 -1.20 9.40
N TYR A 593 14.66 -1.56 9.85
CA TYR A 593 15.19 -1.16 11.14
C TYR A 593 16.13 0.03 11.02
N VAL A 594 16.14 0.88 12.03
CA VAL A 594 17.22 1.83 12.30
C VAL A 594 17.94 1.36 13.57
N LEU A 595 19.24 1.16 13.44
CA LEU A 595 20.10 0.72 14.53
C LEU A 595 21.09 1.82 14.89
N GLN A 596 21.45 1.90 16.16
CA GLN A 596 22.47 2.79 16.68
C GLN A 596 23.50 1.96 17.46
N GLY A 597 24.77 2.23 17.27
CA GLY A 597 25.87 1.55 17.96
C GLY A 597 27.20 2.20 17.69
N SER A 598 28.27 1.66 18.21
CA SER A 598 29.63 2.04 17.88
C SER A 598 30.32 0.95 17.05
N LEU A 599 31.42 1.30 16.39
CA LEU A 599 32.21 0.32 15.65
C LEU A 599 32.84 -0.76 16.56
N ASP A 600 33.03 -0.46 17.85
CA ASP A 600 33.59 -1.38 18.86
C ASP A 600 32.52 -2.08 19.71
N GLY A 601 31.24 -1.74 19.53
CA GLY A 601 30.14 -2.21 20.36
C GLY A 601 29.01 -2.91 19.59
N GLU A 602 27.96 -3.19 20.32
CA GLU A 602 26.73 -3.77 19.75
C GLU A 602 25.83 -2.70 19.14
N PHE A 603 25.06 -3.08 18.12
CA PHE A 603 24.02 -2.25 17.52
C PHE A 603 22.66 -2.60 18.10
N ILE A 604 21.98 -1.60 18.65
CA ILE A 604 20.62 -1.71 19.19
C ILE A 604 19.59 -1.06 18.26
N PRO A 605 18.39 -1.62 18.14
CA PRO A 605 17.33 -1.03 17.33
C PRO A 605 16.73 0.19 18.06
N ILE A 606 16.65 1.32 17.36
CA ILE A 606 15.95 2.54 17.81
C ILE A 606 14.62 2.74 17.11
N THR A 607 14.45 2.12 15.94
CA THR A 607 13.18 2.13 15.17
C THR A 607 13.02 0.79 14.47
N GLN A 608 11.79 0.30 14.46
CA GLN A 608 11.39 -0.93 13.79
C GLN A 608 10.14 -0.65 12.94
N GLY A 609 10.04 -1.29 11.76
CA GLY A 609 8.89 -1.19 10.88
C GLY A 609 8.56 -2.50 10.17
N HIS A 610 7.36 -2.55 9.61
CA HIS A 610 6.95 -3.61 8.70
C HIS A 610 7.67 -3.51 7.35
N THR A 611 7.76 -4.62 6.62
CA THR A 611 8.50 -4.70 5.34
C THR A 611 7.62 -4.98 4.15
N ASP A 612 6.32 -5.17 4.34
CA ASP A 612 5.31 -5.34 3.29
C ASP A 612 3.97 -4.78 3.73
N GLU A 613 2.95 -4.86 2.89
CA GLU A 613 1.64 -4.25 3.11
C GLU A 613 1.03 -4.62 4.46
N LEU A 614 0.54 -3.60 5.17
CA LEU A 614 -0.16 -3.73 6.43
C LEU A 614 -1.67 -3.80 6.19
N TRP A 615 -2.32 -4.77 6.84
CA TRP A 615 -3.78 -4.93 6.76
C TRP A 615 -4.42 -5.10 8.13
N GLY A 616 -3.84 -5.92 9.00
CA GLY A 616 -4.41 -6.19 10.30
C GLY A 616 -3.99 -5.15 11.34
N LEU A 617 -4.96 -4.56 12.00
CA LEU A 617 -4.82 -3.68 13.16
C LEU A 617 -5.90 -4.05 14.17
N THR A 618 -5.52 -4.21 15.42
CA THR A 618 -6.46 -4.37 16.53
C THR A 618 -5.92 -3.75 17.80
N VAL A 619 -6.78 -3.20 18.63
CA VAL A 619 -6.43 -2.49 19.86
C VAL A 619 -6.74 -3.38 21.05
N HIS A 620 -5.86 -3.38 22.03
CA HIS A 620 -6.11 -4.10 23.29
C HIS A 620 -7.26 -3.45 24.05
N PRO A 621 -8.27 -4.24 24.51
CA PRO A 621 -9.50 -3.68 25.09
C PRO A 621 -9.31 -2.93 26.41
N LEU A 622 -8.18 -3.14 27.12
CA LEU A 622 -7.97 -2.65 28.48
C LEU A 622 -6.60 -1.99 28.73
N LYS A 623 -5.69 -2.03 27.74
CA LYS A 623 -4.31 -1.52 27.86
C LYS A 623 -3.97 -0.58 26.71
N HIS A 624 -3.06 0.34 26.94
CA HIS A 624 -2.49 1.20 25.88
C HIS A 624 -1.57 0.40 24.95
N GLN A 625 -2.13 -0.62 24.32
CA GLN A 625 -1.44 -1.53 23.43
C GLN A 625 -2.25 -1.75 22.16
N PHE A 626 -1.57 -1.95 21.07
CA PHE A 626 -2.19 -2.34 19.80
C PHE A 626 -1.31 -3.34 19.05
N LEU A 627 -1.95 -4.15 18.21
CA LEU A 627 -1.25 -5.16 17.43
C LEU A 627 -1.43 -4.85 15.95
N THR A 628 -0.31 -4.95 15.21
CA THR A 628 -0.27 -4.84 13.76
C THR A 628 0.20 -6.14 13.13
N CYS A 629 -0.34 -6.47 11.96
CA CYS A 629 0.13 -7.61 11.17
C CYS A 629 -0.05 -7.36 9.67
N GLY A 630 0.76 -8.01 8.85
CA GLY A 630 0.79 -7.74 7.41
C GLY A 630 1.31 -8.87 6.54
N TYR A 631 1.52 -8.56 5.28
CA TYR A 631 1.98 -9.51 4.27
C TYR A 631 3.44 -9.93 4.44
N ASP A 632 4.21 -9.19 5.22
CA ASP A 632 5.56 -9.56 5.64
C ASP A 632 5.60 -10.74 6.62
N LYS A 633 4.43 -11.28 6.98
CA LYS A 633 4.27 -12.38 7.95
C LYS A 633 4.66 -12.00 9.39
N HIS A 634 4.90 -10.72 9.64
CA HIS A 634 5.20 -10.22 10.97
C HIS A 634 3.93 -9.80 11.71
N VAL A 635 3.91 -10.14 12.99
CA VAL A 635 2.94 -9.67 13.96
C VAL A 635 3.71 -8.93 15.04
N CYS A 636 3.32 -7.69 15.30
CA CYS A 636 3.95 -6.84 16.30
C CYS A 636 2.91 -6.34 17.29
N LEU A 637 3.14 -6.57 18.57
CA LEU A 637 2.41 -5.93 19.66
C LEU A 637 3.20 -4.72 20.13
N TRP A 638 2.55 -3.57 20.12
CA TRP A 638 3.12 -2.27 20.44
C TRP A 638 2.55 -1.73 21.75
N ASP A 639 3.39 -1.07 22.52
CA ASP A 639 2.95 -0.19 23.61
C ASP A 639 2.81 1.24 23.08
N SER A 640 1.62 1.81 23.14
CA SER A 640 1.33 3.13 22.57
C SER A 640 1.82 4.30 23.42
N ALA A 641 2.21 4.05 24.67
CA ALA A 641 2.76 5.08 25.58
C ALA A 641 4.27 5.20 25.46
N SER A 642 4.98 4.08 25.44
CA SER A 642 6.44 4.04 25.24
C SER A 642 6.84 4.02 23.76
N HIS A 643 5.88 3.78 22.85
CA HIS A 643 6.09 3.65 21.41
C HIS A 643 7.05 2.52 21.00
N GLN A 644 7.25 1.54 21.89
CA GLN A 644 8.17 0.42 21.67
C GLN A 644 7.40 -0.87 21.37
N PRO A 645 7.99 -1.79 20.60
CA PRO A 645 7.42 -3.12 20.44
C PRO A 645 7.58 -3.91 21.74
N ILE A 646 6.48 -4.44 22.27
CA ILE A 646 6.50 -5.36 23.42
C ILE A 646 7.09 -6.70 22.97
N TRP A 647 6.59 -7.20 21.85
CA TRP A 647 7.12 -8.37 21.16
C TRP A 647 6.76 -8.37 19.67
N SER A 648 7.54 -9.12 18.91
CA SER A 648 7.23 -9.46 17.53
C SER A 648 7.31 -10.96 17.30
N LYS A 649 6.55 -11.47 16.33
CA LYS A 649 6.52 -12.88 15.93
C LYS A 649 6.37 -13.00 14.42
N THR A 650 7.13 -13.92 13.82
CA THR A 650 6.99 -14.26 12.40
C THR A 650 6.05 -15.45 12.26
N LEU A 651 5.06 -15.34 11.38
CA LEU A 651 4.10 -16.39 11.03
C LEU A 651 4.57 -17.20 9.82
N GLU A 652 3.92 -18.32 9.57
CA GLU A 652 4.13 -19.13 8.35
C GLU A 652 3.49 -18.48 7.12
N ASP A 653 2.30 -17.87 7.30
CA ASP A 653 1.50 -17.26 6.24
C ASP A 653 1.38 -15.74 6.43
N ALA A 654 1.13 -15.02 5.33
CA ALA A 654 0.84 -13.60 5.34
C ALA A 654 -0.46 -13.31 6.12
N ALA A 655 -0.39 -12.37 7.07
CA ALA A 655 -1.52 -12.00 7.91
C ALA A 655 -2.38 -10.91 7.25
N GLN A 656 -3.69 -11.00 7.44
CA GLN A 656 -4.66 -10.09 6.84
C GLN A 656 -5.50 -9.34 7.87
N SER A 657 -5.89 -9.98 8.94
CA SER A 657 -6.78 -9.41 9.94
C SER A 657 -6.42 -9.87 11.34
N ALA A 658 -6.84 -9.11 12.34
CA ALA A 658 -6.64 -9.44 13.74
C ALA A 658 -7.80 -8.97 14.61
N GLY A 659 -8.02 -9.65 15.75
CA GLY A 659 -9.03 -9.26 16.74
C GLY A 659 -8.64 -9.74 18.12
N PHE A 660 -8.66 -8.84 19.11
CA PHE A 660 -8.48 -9.21 20.52
C PHE A 660 -9.76 -9.82 21.09
N HIS A 661 -9.58 -10.86 21.90
CA HIS A 661 -10.65 -11.30 22.79
C HIS A 661 -10.97 -10.19 23.82
N PRO A 662 -12.24 -9.98 24.24
CA PRO A 662 -12.59 -8.90 25.17
C PRO A 662 -11.85 -8.90 26.51
N SER A 663 -11.36 -10.06 26.96
CA SER A 663 -10.49 -10.14 28.14
C SER A 663 -9.07 -9.60 27.92
N GLY A 664 -8.65 -9.40 26.66
CA GLY A 664 -7.28 -9.03 26.30
C GLY A 664 -6.25 -10.15 26.41
N ALA A 665 -6.62 -11.33 26.88
CA ALA A 665 -5.69 -12.44 27.13
C ALA A 665 -5.20 -13.11 25.85
N THR A 666 -5.99 -13.09 24.78
CA THR A 666 -5.67 -13.73 23.51
C THR A 666 -6.02 -12.83 22.33
N VAL A 667 -5.33 -13.04 21.22
CA VAL A 667 -5.58 -12.37 19.96
C VAL A 667 -5.68 -13.40 18.83
N ALA A 668 -6.74 -13.29 18.03
CA ALA A 668 -6.94 -14.09 16.83
C ALA A 668 -6.38 -13.35 15.61
N ILE A 669 -5.71 -14.07 14.71
CA ILE A 669 -5.09 -13.53 13.51
C ILE A 669 -5.52 -14.36 12.30
N GLY A 670 -6.12 -13.73 11.32
CA GLY A 670 -6.52 -14.32 10.04
C GLY A 670 -5.46 -14.12 8.97
N THR A 671 -5.26 -15.13 8.12
CA THR A 671 -4.27 -15.12 7.05
C THR A 671 -4.90 -15.07 5.65
N GLN A 672 -4.06 -14.88 4.65
CA GLN A 672 -4.46 -14.89 3.22
C GLN A 672 -4.84 -16.28 2.70
N MET A 673 -4.50 -17.35 3.43
CA MET A 673 -4.67 -18.72 2.97
C MET A 673 -5.80 -19.46 3.68
N GLY A 674 -6.75 -18.73 4.28
CA GLY A 674 -7.89 -19.33 5.01
C GLY A 674 -7.52 -19.96 6.36
N ARG A 675 -6.26 -19.83 6.78
CA ARG A 675 -5.82 -20.24 8.13
C ARG A 675 -5.98 -19.07 9.09
N TRP A 676 -6.35 -19.37 10.32
CA TRP A 676 -6.27 -18.41 11.41
C TRP A 676 -5.71 -19.08 12.66
N LEU A 677 -5.08 -18.28 13.46
CA LEU A 677 -4.37 -18.71 14.65
C LEU A 677 -4.69 -17.80 15.83
N VAL A 678 -4.55 -18.31 17.01
CA VAL A 678 -4.73 -17.57 18.25
C VAL A 678 -3.41 -17.57 19.01
N LEU A 679 -2.97 -16.39 19.42
CA LEU A 679 -1.80 -16.21 20.27
C LEU A 679 -2.25 -15.74 21.66
N ASP A 680 -1.54 -16.22 22.68
CA ASP A 680 -1.59 -15.64 24.01
C ASP A 680 -0.89 -14.28 23.98
N THR A 681 -1.57 -13.25 24.49
CA THR A 681 -1.09 -11.85 24.35
C THR A 681 0.20 -11.58 25.12
N GLU A 682 0.41 -12.23 26.25
CA GLU A 682 1.60 -11.97 27.10
C GLU A 682 2.79 -12.85 26.69
N SER A 683 2.58 -14.16 26.52
CA SER A 683 3.64 -15.11 26.20
C SER A 683 3.94 -15.20 24.70
N LYS A 684 3.06 -14.69 23.83
CA LYS A 684 3.07 -14.86 22.35
C LYS A 684 3.04 -16.32 21.88
N ASP A 685 2.66 -17.24 22.77
CA ASP A 685 2.57 -18.66 22.47
C ASP A 685 1.35 -18.95 21.59
N LEU A 686 1.49 -19.97 20.76
CA LEU A 686 0.40 -20.44 19.93
C LEU A 686 -0.61 -21.22 20.76
N VAL A 687 -1.84 -20.71 20.85
CA VAL A 687 -2.96 -21.36 21.55
C VAL A 687 -3.62 -22.39 20.66
N THR A 688 -4.00 -22.01 19.43
CA THR A 688 -4.66 -22.91 18.49
C THR A 688 -4.52 -22.40 17.05
N VAL A 689 -4.72 -23.33 16.09
CA VAL A 689 -4.76 -23.03 14.66
C VAL A 689 -6.00 -23.70 14.06
N HIS A 690 -6.70 -22.98 13.20
CA HIS A 690 -7.84 -23.47 12.45
C HIS A 690 -7.70 -23.12 10.97
N THR A 691 -8.51 -23.76 10.13
CA THR A 691 -8.56 -23.48 8.69
C THR A 691 -10.02 -23.47 8.24
N ASP A 692 -10.41 -22.37 7.57
CA ASP A 692 -11.73 -22.18 7.00
C ASP A 692 -11.58 -21.76 5.52
N GLY A 693 -11.88 -22.67 4.61
CA GLY A 693 -11.68 -22.45 3.19
C GLY A 693 -10.20 -22.36 2.80
N ASN A 694 -9.94 -21.70 1.70
CA ASN A 694 -8.59 -21.43 1.17
C ASN A 694 -8.39 -19.95 0.79
N GLU A 695 -9.40 -19.13 1.09
CA GLU A 695 -9.43 -17.73 0.72
C GLU A 695 -9.05 -16.83 1.90
N GLN A 696 -8.68 -15.62 1.60
CA GLN A 696 -8.28 -14.59 2.53
C GLN A 696 -9.33 -14.33 3.62
N LEU A 697 -8.90 -14.27 4.88
CA LEU A 697 -9.73 -13.93 6.03
C LEU A 697 -9.65 -12.43 6.31
N SER A 698 -10.62 -11.69 5.82
CA SER A 698 -10.60 -10.21 5.81
C SER A 698 -10.89 -9.57 7.16
N VAL A 699 -11.65 -10.23 8.03
CA VAL A 699 -12.07 -9.64 9.32
C VAL A 699 -12.24 -10.71 10.40
N MET A 700 -11.77 -10.38 11.60
CA MET A 700 -11.87 -11.20 12.81
C MET A 700 -12.53 -10.37 13.91
N ARG A 701 -13.70 -10.78 14.42
CA ARG A 701 -14.43 -10.05 15.47
C ARG A 701 -14.97 -10.98 16.55
N PHE A 702 -14.55 -10.74 17.78
CA PHE A 702 -15.16 -11.38 18.95
C PHE A 702 -16.47 -10.69 19.33
N SER A 703 -17.42 -11.45 19.84
CA SER A 703 -18.62 -10.89 20.46
C SER A 703 -18.26 -10.12 21.74
N PRO A 704 -19.05 -9.11 22.16
CA PRO A 704 -18.78 -8.33 23.38
C PRO A 704 -18.68 -9.18 24.66
N ASP A 705 -19.43 -10.26 24.73
CA ASP A 705 -19.41 -11.22 25.84
C ASP A 705 -18.23 -12.20 25.79
N GLY A 706 -17.47 -12.22 24.70
CA GLY A 706 -16.33 -13.12 24.48
C GLY A 706 -16.71 -14.56 24.16
N ASN A 707 -17.98 -14.88 24.00
CA ASN A 707 -18.43 -16.27 23.80
C ASN A 707 -18.43 -16.72 22.33
N PHE A 708 -18.30 -15.78 21.39
CA PHE A 708 -18.25 -16.08 19.96
C PHE A 708 -17.11 -15.34 19.26
N LEU A 709 -16.61 -15.96 18.19
CA LEU A 709 -15.73 -15.34 17.21
C LEU A 709 -16.38 -15.46 15.82
N ALA A 710 -16.52 -14.34 15.12
CA ALA A 710 -16.92 -14.28 13.72
C ALA A 710 -15.71 -14.03 12.84
N VAL A 711 -15.54 -14.87 11.83
CA VAL A 711 -14.45 -14.83 10.84
C VAL A 711 -15.06 -14.58 9.47
N GLY A 712 -14.84 -13.42 8.89
CA GLY A 712 -15.27 -13.07 7.53
C GLY A 712 -14.21 -13.45 6.50
N SER A 713 -14.64 -14.09 5.42
CA SER A 713 -13.77 -14.66 4.41
C SER A 713 -14.09 -14.14 3.00
N HIS A 714 -13.09 -14.18 2.13
CA HIS A 714 -13.26 -13.87 0.71
C HIS A 714 -13.97 -14.98 -0.08
N ASP A 715 -14.27 -16.13 0.55
CA ASP A 715 -15.14 -17.15 -0.02
C ASP A 715 -16.66 -16.86 0.17
N ASN A 716 -17.00 -15.64 0.58
CA ASN A 716 -18.35 -15.10 0.77
C ASN A 716 -19.08 -15.66 2.01
N TYR A 717 -18.38 -16.36 2.91
CA TYR A 717 -18.93 -16.90 4.13
C TYR A 717 -18.44 -16.17 5.37
N ILE A 718 -19.27 -16.21 6.43
CA ILE A 718 -18.88 -15.83 7.78
C ILE A 718 -18.87 -17.10 8.62
N TYR A 719 -17.74 -17.46 9.17
CA TYR A 719 -17.57 -18.64 10.03
C TYR A 719 -17.75 -18.23 11.48
N ILE A 720 -18.57 -18.99 12.22
CA ILE A 720 -18.88 -18.70 13.62
C ILE A 720 -18.29 -19.80 14.49
N TYR A 721 -17.57 -19.38 15.52
CA TYR A 721 -16.98 -20.23 16.54
C TYR A 721 -17.50 -19.87 17.92
N ALA A 722 -17.86 -20.86 18.71
CA ALA A 722 -18.07 -20.70 20.14
C ALA A 722 -16.69 -20.70 20.83
N VAL A 723 -16.52 -19.76 21.74
CA VAL A 723 -15.28 -19.48 22.44
C VAL A 723 -15.46 -19.79 23.93
N ALA A 724 -14.47 -20.41 24.55
CA ALA A 724 -14.47 -20.71 25.97
C ALA A 724 -13.05 -20.50 26.56
N GLU A 725 -12.96 -20.62 27.89
CA GLU A 725 -11.70 -20.52 28.64
C GLU A 725 -10.94 -19.21 28.34
N ASN A 726 -11.68 -18.08 28.32
CA ASN A 726 -11.12 -16.75 28.03
C ASN A 726 -10.35 -16.68 26.71
N GLY A 727 -10.92 -17.24 25.64
CA GLY A 727 -10.30 -17.20 24.32
C GLY A 727 -9.27 -18.31 24.06
N LYS A 728 -9.19 -19.35 24.92
CA LYS A 728 -8.21 -20.44 24.73
C LYS A 728 -8.79 -21.69 24.06
N LYS A 729 -10.12 -21.79 23.93
CA LYS A 729 -10.78 -22.95 23.34
C LYS A 729 -11.86 -22.54 22.35
N TYR A 730 -11.83 -23.14 21.18
CA TYR A 730 -12.71 -22.82 20.06
C TYR A 730 -13.42 -24.07 19.55
N SER A 731 -14.72 -23.92 19.27
CA SER A 731 -15.51 -24.95 18.62
C SER A 731 -16.39 -24.34 17.55
N ARG A 732 -16.37 -24.93 16.35
CA ARG A 732 -17.11 -24.39 15.21
C ARG A 732 -18.61 -24.57 15.41
N VAL A 733 -19.36 -23.46 15.36
CA VAL A 733 -20.84 -23.47 15.38
C VAL A 733 -21.38 -23.76 13.99
N GLY A 734 -20.89 -23.03 13.00
CA GLY A 734 -21.33 -23.16 11.62
C GLY A 734 -20.76 -22.07 10.72
N LYS A 735 -21.44 -21.85 9.61
CA LYS A 735 -21.15 -20.73 8.70
C LYS A 735 -22.42 -20.05 8.23
N CYS A 736 -22.42 -18.74 8.16
CA CYS A 736 -23.47 -17.92 7.57
C CYS A 736 -23.24 -17.80 6.06
N SER A 737 -24.30 -18.03 5.26
CA SER A 737 -24.25 -17.96 3.80
C SER A 737 -25.40 -17.09 3.28
N GLY A 738 -25.09 -16.12 2.45
CA GLY A 738 -26.10 -15.17 1.89
C GLY A 738 -25.46 -14.12 1.01
N HIS A 739 -24.25 -13.64 1.37
CA HIS A 739 -23.51 -12.71 0.54
C HIS A 739 -23.08 -13.33 -0.79
N SER A 740 -23.10 -12.53 -1.85
CA SER A 740 -22.67 -12.90 -3.21
C SER A 740 -21.23 -12.49 -3.53
N SER A 741 -20.54 -11.82 -2.60
CA SER A 741 -19.16 -11.38 -2.72
C SER A 741 -18.44 -11.52 -1.38
N PHE A 742 -17.14 -11.23 -1.38
CA PHE A 742 -16.28 -11.35 -0.21
C PHE A 742 -16.75 -10.46 0.95
N ILE A 743 -16.61 -10.97 2.18
CA ILE A 743 -16.93 -10.24 3.41
C ILE A 743 -15.88 -9.16 3.64
N THR A 744 -16.32 -7.94 3.95
CA THR A 744 -15.42 -6.81 4.23
C THR A 744 -15.41 -6.42 5.71
N HIS A 745 -16.57 -6.29 6.34
CA HIS A 745 -16.70 -5.78 7.71
C HIS A 745 -17.78 -6.53 8.48
N LEU A 746 -17.60 -6.57 9.80
CA LEU A 746 -18.50 -7.24 10.75
C LEU A 746 -18.65 -6.41 12.03
N ASP A 747 -19.88 -6.25 12.53
CA ASP A 747 -20.15 -5.67 13.84
C ASP A 747 -21.15 -6.54 14.63
N TRP A 748 -20.88 -6.69 15.93
CA TRP A 748 -21.76 -7.41 16.87
C TRP A 748 -22.73 -6.45 17.55
N SER A 749 -23.92 -6.94 17.88
CA SER A 749 -24.82 -6.25 18.80
C SER A 749 -24.26 -6.25 20.22
N VAL A 750 -24.66 -5.26 21.04
CA VAL A 750 -24.21 -5.13 22.44
C VAL A 750 -24.57 -6.37 23.26
N ASP A 751 -25.72 -6.98 22.98
CA ASP A 751 -26.20 -8.21 23.63
C ASP A 751 -25.60 -9.51 23.06
N SER A 752 -24.68 -9.41 22.07
CA SER A 752 -24.05 -10.54 21.40
C SER A 752 -25.00 -11.50 20.66
N GLN A 753 -26.29 -11.11 20.46
CA GLN A 753 -27.30 -11.95 19.82
C GLN A 753 -27.34 -11.81 18.30
N TYR A 754 -26.88 -10.68 17.78
CA TYR A 754 -26.91 -10.35 16.36
C TYR A 754 -25.54 -9.96 15.83
N LEU A 755 -25.36 -10.21 14.54
CA LEU A 755 -24.19 -9.80 13.78
C LEU A 755 -24.66 -9.09 12.52
N VAL A 756 -24.06 -7.99 12.16
CA VAL A 756 -24.24 -7.31 10.88
C VAL A 756 -22.96 -7.46 10.04
N SER A 757 -23.12 -7.62 8.74
CA SER A 757 -22.02 -7.76 7.80
C SER A 757 -22.18 -6.85 6.60
N ASN A 758 -21.05 -6.33 6.11
CA ASN A 758 -20.90 -5.73 4.77
C ASN A 758 -20.03 -6.62 3.88
N SER A 759 -20.24 -6.51 2.59
CA SER A 759 -19.54 -7.31 1.59
C SER A 759 -19.30 -6.49 0.32
N GLY A 760 -18.41 -6.95 -0.55
CA GLY A 760 -18.18 -6.39 -1.88
C GLY A 760 -19.40 -6.43 -2.81
N ASP A 761 -20.52 -7.04 -2.40
CA ASP A 761 -21.81 -6.96 -3.09
C ASP A 761 -22.62 -5.70 -2.75
N TYR A 762 -22.13 -4.86 -1.83
CA TYR A 762 -22.79 -3.67 -1.29
C TYR A 762 -24.10 -3.95 -0.54
N GLU A 763 -24.28 -5.17 -0.03
CA GLU A 763 -25.44 -5.54 0.78
C GLU A 763 -25.11 -5.43 2.27
N ILE A 764 -26.11 -5.13 3.08
CA ILE A 764 -26.07 -5.14 4.53
C ILE A 764 -26.91 -6.33 4.98
N LEU A 765 -26.29 -7.37 5.51
CA LEU A 765 -27.00 -8.55 5.98
C LEU A 765 -26.87 -8.71 7.49
N TYR A 766 -27.92 -9.24 8.09
CA TYR A 766 -28.04 -9.43 9.53
C TYR A 766 -28.18 -10.93 9.84
N TRP A 767 -27.56 -11.37 10.93
CA TRP A 767 -27.46 -12.79 11.28
C TRP A 767 -27.78 -13.02 12.74
N ILE A 768 -28.27 -14.24 13.05
CA ILE A 768 -28.33 -14.82 14.39
C ILE A 768 -27.17 -15.83 14.45
N PRO A 769 -26.01 -15.47 15.07
CA PRO A 769 -24.78 -16.25 14.98
C PRO A 769 -24.88 -17.62 15.66
N SER A 770 -25.64 -17.73 16.76
CA SER A 770 -25.82 -18.99 17.50
C SER A 770 -26.39 -20.14 16.66
N VAL A 771 -27.10 -19.80 15.57
CA VAL A 771 -27.70 -20.76 14.63
C VAL A 771 -27.29 -20.54 13.19
N CYS A 772 -26.41 -19.58 12.94
CA CYS A 772 -25.90 -19.18 11.61
C CYS A 772 -27.03 -18.90 10.61
N LYS A 773 -28.10 -18.22 11.04
CA LYS A 773 -29.27 -17.90 10.19
C LYS A 773 -29.31 -16.40 9.88
N GLN A 774 -29.65 -16.08 8.62
CA GLN A 774 -29.92 -14.73 8.19
C GLN A 774 -31.25 -14.23 8.73
N VAL A 775 -31.30 -12.98 9.19
CA VAL A 775 -32.53 -12.26 9.53
C VAL A 775 -33.08 -11.66 8.25
N VAL A 776 -34.19 -12.20 7.75
CA VAL A 776 -34.76 -11.79 6.44
C VAL A 776 -35.50 -10.46 6.53
N SER A 777 -36.16 -10.18 7.65
CA SER A 777 -36.87 -8.92 7.87
C SER A 777 -35.93 -7.88 8.48
N VAL A 778 -35.32 -7.08 7.64
CA VAL A 778 -34.35 -6.03 8.03
C VAL A 778 -35.00 -4.96 8.94
N GLU A 779 -36.31 -4.73 8.80
CA GLU A 779 -37.04 -3.81 9.68
C GLU A 779 -36.99 -4.21 11.17
N THR A 780 -36.87 -5.51 11.47
CA THR A 780 -36.79 -5.98 12.86
C THR A 780 -35.44 -5.70 13.52
N THR A 781 -34.43 -5.36 12.73
CA THR A 781 -33.06 -5.10 13.20
C THR A 781 -32.77 -3.62 13.39
N ARG A 782 -33.73 -2.72 13.05
CA ARG A 782 -33.53 -1.27 13.04
C ARG A 782 -33.23 -0.65 14.40
N ASP A 783 -33.71 -1.28 15.48
CA ASP A 783 -33.56 -0.82 16.86
C ASP A 783 -32.46 -1.59 17.62
N ILE A 784 -31.67 -2.44 16.94
CA ILE A 784 -30.55 -3.16 17.54
C ILE A 784 -29.43 -2.17 17.84
N GLU A 785 -28.92 -2.20 19.05
CA GLU A 785 -27.76 -1.43 19.45
C GLU A 785 -26.48 -2.21 19.12
N TRP A 786 -25.61 -1.58 18.33
CA TRP A 786 -24.33 -2.15 17.88
C TRP A 786 -23.22 -1.79 18.87
N ALA A 787 -22.37 -2.76 19.20
CA ALA A 787 -21.24 -2.57 20.10
C ALA A 787 -20.15 -1.74 19.45
N THR A 788 -19.91 -1.95 18.15
CA THR A 788 -18.93 -1.24 17.34
C THR A 788 -19.57 -0.73 16.03
N PHE A 789 -18.91 0.22 15.38
CA PHE A 789 -19.29 0.72 14.06
C PHE A 789 -18.06 0.66 13.17
N THR A 790 -17.80 -0.53 12.61
CA THR A 790 -16.72 -0.79 11.66
C THR A 790 -17.26 -1.10 10.26
N CYS A 791 -18.53 -1.47 10.15
CA CYS A 791 -19.24 -1.56 8.87
C CYS A 791 -19.33 -0.20 8.21
N THR A 792 -18.88 -0.12 6.95
CA THR A 792 -18.89 1.12 6.16
C THR A 792 -20.28 1.50 5.66
N LEU A 793 -21.22 0.56 5.66
CA LEU A 793 -22.62 0.74 5.24
C LEU A 793 -23.53 0.54 6.45
N GLY A 794 -24.35 1.55 6.73
CA GLY A 794 -25.33 1.54 7.81
C GLY A 794 -25.92 2.95 8.03
N PHE A 795 -27.12 3.04 8.61
CA PHE A 795 -27.81 4.32 8.80
C PHE A 795 -27.00 5.33 9.61
N LEU A 796 -26.30 4.89 10.66
CA LEU A 796 -25.55 5.79 11.54
C LEU A 796 -24.18 6.22 10.99
N VAL A 797 -23.79 5.71 9.82
CA VAL A 797 -22.47 5.97 9.21
C VAL A 797 -22.54 6.41 7.74
N PHE A 798 -23.68 6.35 7.07
CA PHE A 798 -23.76 6.57 5.62
C PHE A 798 -23.32 7.97 5.16
N GLY A 799 -23.32 8.96 6.05
CA GLY A 799 -22.89 10.33 5.76
C GLY A 799 -21.38 10.48 5.47
N LEU A 800 -20.59 9.44 5.76
CA LEU A 800 -19.17 9.39 5.43
C LEU A 800 -18.89 9.27 3.91
N TRP A 801 -19.89 8.84 3.10
CA TRP A 801 -19.72 8.65 1.66
C TRP A 801 -19.91 9.96 0.87
N PRO A 802 -18.86 10.44 0.17
CA PRO A 802 -19.02 11.55 -0.78
C PRO A 802 -19.92 11.18 -1.95
N ASP A 803 -20.52 12.19 -2.60
CA ASP A 803 -21.31 11.94 -3.81
C ASP A 803 -20.44 11.40 -4.93
N GLY A 804 -20.89 10.29 -5.54
CA GLY A 804 -20.19 9.67 -6.65
C GLY A 804 -19.05 8.74 -6.25
N SER A 805 -18.90 8.45 -4.97
CA SER A 805 -17.91 7.49 -4.48
C SER A 805 -18.10 6.11 -5.05
N ASP A 806 -16.99 5.44 -5.24
CA ASP A 806 -16.94 4.00 -5.43
C ASP A 806 -17.09 3.31 -4.05
N GLY A 807 -17.77 2.21 -3.99
CA GLY A 807 -17.92 1.44 -2.73
C GLY A 807 -16.61 0.85 -2.18
N THR A 808 -15.48 1.07 -2.87
CA THR A 808 -14.13 0.68 -2.46
C THR A 808 -13.28 1.86 -1.97
N ASP A 809 -13.78 3.10 -2.06
CA ASP A 809 -13.00 4.30 -1.70
C ASP A 809 -12.71 4.39 -0.19
N ILE A 810 -13.53 3.73 0.66
CA ILE A 810 -13.38 3.71 2.11
C ILE A 810 -13.10 2.30 2.58
N ASN A 811 -11.90 2.07 3.11
CA ASN A 811 -11.42 0.77 3.51
C ASN A 811 -11.71 0.42 4.98
N ALA A 812 -11.77 1.43 5.83
CA ALA A 812 -11.94 1.22 7.26
C ALA A 812 -12.74 2.33 7.90
N VAL A 813 -13.54 1.97 8.90
CA VAL A 813 -14.34 2.86 9.74
C VAL A 813 -14.22 2.40 11.18
N CYS A 814 -14.15 3.34 12.11
CA CYS A 814 -14.19 3.04 13.53
C CYS A 814 -14.87 4.19 14.28
N SER A 815 -15.83 3.88 15.16
CA SER A 815 -16.38 4.84 16.10
C SER A 815 -15.54 4.89 17.38
N SER A 816 -15.47 6.06 18.01
CA SER A 816 -14.93 6.19 19.36
C SER A 816 -15.75 5.36 20.37
N TYR A 817 -15.13 4.90 21.44
CA TYR A 817 -15.82 4.16 22.51
C TYR A 817 -16.92 4.99 23.18
N ALA A 818 -16.70 6.29 23.30
CA ALA A 818 -17.72 7.23 23.77
C ALA A 818 -18.86 7.48 22.76
N LYS A 819 -18.80 6.88 21.56
CA LYS A 819 -19.78 7.05 20.46
C LYS A 819 -20.07 8.54 20.15
N ARG A 820 -19.00 9.38 20.04
CA ARG A 820 -19.09 10.79 19.70
C ARG A 820 -18.36 11.16 18.43
N LEU A 821 -17.38 10.35 18.04
CA LEU A 821 -16.52 10.53 16.87
C LEU A 821 -16.58 9.30 15.97
N LEU A 822 -16.42 9.54 14.69
CA LEU A 822 -16.25 8.49 13.67
C LEU A 822 -15.02 8.82 12.85
N VAL A 823 -14.18 7.83 12.62
CA VAL A 823 -12.98 7.98 11.78
C VAL A 823 -13.05 7.04 10.60
N THR A 824 -12.54 7.48 9.45
CA THR A 824 -12.40 6.64 8.25
C THR A 824 -10.99 6.68 7.71
N GLY A 825 -10.58 5.59 7.06
CA GLY A 825 -9.40 5.49 6.21
C GLY A 825 -9.80 5.23 4.76
N ASP A 826 -9.22 5.99 3.82
CA ASP A 826 -9.57 5.93 2.40
C ASP A 826 -8.44 5.41 1.50
N ASP A 827 -8.76 5.18 0.24
CA ASP A 827 -7.82 4.75 -0.81
C ASP A 827 -6.77 5.81 -1.17
N PHE A 828 -7.01 7.07 -0.78
CA PHE A 828 -6.16 8.21 -1.12
C PHE A 828 -5.17 8.57 -0.01
N GLY A 829 -5.01 7.70 1.00
CA GLY A 829 -4.10 7.91 2.13
C GLY A 829 -4.58 8.99 3.11
N LYS A 830 -5.90 9.25 3.17
CA LYS A 830 -6.46 10.23 4.08
C LYS A 830 -7.20 9.56 5.24
N VAL A 831 -7.04 10.17 6.40
CA VAL A 831 -7.81 9.86 7.60
C VAL A 831 -8.82 10.98 7.78
N HIS A 832 -10.12 10.66 7.82
CA HIS A 832 -11.19 11.61 8.02
C HIS A 832 -11.80 11.44 9.40
N LEU A 833 -12.01 12.55 10.11
CA LEU A 833 -12.67 12.57 11.42
C LEU A 833 -14.02 13.28 11.30
N PHE A 834 -15.09 12.59 11.65
CA PHE A 834 -16.48 13.05 11.62
C PHE A 834 -17.06 13.08 13.04
N SER A 835 -18.14 13.82 13.21
CA SER A 835 -19.05 13.67 14.36
C SER A 835 -19.82 12.35 14.22
N PHE A 836 -20.11 11.68 15.36
CA PHE A 836 -20.98 10.51 15.39
C PHE A 836 -22.27 10.86 16.16
N PRO A 837 -23.44 10.41 15.69
CA PRO A 837 -23.70 9.64 14.47
C PRO A 837 -23.49 10.45 13.19
N CYS A 838 -23.01 9.76 12.12
CA CYS A 838 -22.74 10.32 10.81
C CYS A 838 -23.86 9.91 9.83
N SER A 839 -25.07 10.37 10.11
CA SER A 839 -26.30 10.00 9.39
C SER A 839 -26.85 11.10 8.48
N GLN A 840 -26.05 12.10 8.14
CA GLN A 840 -26.41 13.19 7.23
C GLN A 840 -25.58 13.11 5.95
N SER A 841 -26.22 13.23 4.79
CA SER A 841 -25.51 13.20 3.51
C SER A 841 -24.45 14.29 3.44
N ARG A 842 -23.23 13.93 3.00
CA ARG A 842 -22.07 14.84 2.91
C ARG A 842 -21.69 15.45 4.27
N ALA A 843 -21.59 14.60 5.27
CA ALA A 843 -21.16 15.07 6.59
C ALA A 843 -19.77 15.72 6.50
N PRO A 844 -19.56 16.89 7.13
CA PRO A 844 -18.26 17.55 7.11
C PRO A 844 -17.27 16.79 8.00
N SER A 845 -16.00 16.76 7.59
CA SER A 845 -14.91 16.09 8.32
C SER A 845 -13.66 16.95 8.40
N HIS A 846 -12.84 16.68 9.40
CA HIS A 846 -11.44 17.08 9.40
C HIS A 846 -10.64 16.01 8.64
N ILE A 847 -9.78 16.46 7.70
CA ILE A 847 -9.01 15.60 6.81
C ILE A 847 -7.54 15.66 7.19
N TYR A 848 -6.90 14.50 7.35
CA TYR A 848 -5.50 14.38 7.73
C TYR A 848 -4.74 13.55 6.70
N GLY A 849 -3.58 14.07 6.28
CA GLY A 849 -2.62 13.36 5.43
C GLY A 849 -1.48 12.81 6.27
N GLY A 850 -0.67 11.97 5.67
CA GLY A 850 0.51 11.32 6.27
C GLY A 850 0.81 10.00 5.58
N HIS A 851 -0.21 9.18 5.37
CA HIS A 851 -0.11 8.00 4.52
C HIS A 851 0.01 8.41 3.04
N SER A 852 0.77 7.65 2.28
CA SER A 852 0.97 7.82 0.84
C SER A 852 0.34 6.70 0.01
N SER A 853 -0.29 5.75 0.67
CA SER A 853 -1.04 4.65 0.10
C SER A 853 -2.41 4.56 0.78
N HIS A 854 -3.27 3.68 0.30
CA HIS A 854 -4.56 3.40 0.93
C HIS A 854 -4.38 3.14 2.44
N VAL A 855 -5.22 3.77 3.24
CA VAL A 855 -5.33 3.51 4.68
C VAL A 855 -6.12 2.23 4.85
N THR A 856 -5.48 1.18 5.34
CA THR A 856 -6.09 -0.16 5.43
C THR A 856 -6.93 -0.36 6.68
N ASN A 857 -6.56 0.32 7.78
CA ASN A 857 -7.28 0.18 9.04
C ASN A 857 -7.15 1.43 9.91
N VAL A 858 -8.16 1.70 10.74
CA VAL A 858 -8.19 2.77 11.73
C VAL A 858 -8.87 2.27 12.99
N ASN A 859 -8.28 2.54 14.18
CA ASN A 859 -8.86 2.15 15.45
C ASN A 859 -8.53 3.16 16.55
N PHE A 860 -9.55 3.53 17.36
CA PHE A 860 -9.32 4.28 18.60
C PHE A 860 -8.75 3.37 19.68
N LEU A 861 -7.89 3.88 20.54
CA LEU A 861 -7.53 3.20 21.78
C LEU A 861 -8.75 3.14 22.72
N PHE A 862 -8.73 2.20 23.66
CA PHE A 862 -9.86 1.90 24.53
C PHE A 862 -10.41 3.08 25.34
N ASP A 863 -9.62 4.14 25.53
CA ASP A 863 -9.96 5.36 26.28
C ASP A 863 -10.23 6.59 25.37
N ASP A 864 -10.27 6.40 24.06
CA ASP A 864 -10.43 7.45 23.04
C ASP A 864 -9.32 8.53 23.06
N SER A 865 -8.22 8.31 23.79
CA SER A 865 -7.11 9.27 23.87
C SER A 865 -6.35 9.40 22.55
N HIS A 866 -6.18 8.29 21.84
CA HIS A 866 -5.46 8.20 20.59
C HIS A 866 -6.20 7.36 19.57
N LEU A 867 -5.86 7.63 18.32
CA LEU A 867 -6.23 6.83 17.15
C LEU A 867 -4.96 6.23 16.55
N VAL A 868 -5.03 5.00 16.09
CA VAL A 868 -3.98 4.35 15.29
C VAL A 868 -4.50 4.11 13.88
N SER A 869 -3.70 4.44 12.87
CA SER A 869 -3.99 4.17 11.45
C SER A 869 -2.83 3.41 10.80
N THR A 870 -3.14 2.51 9.87
CA THR A 870 -2.17 1.71 9.12
C THR A 870 -2.27 2.02 7.63
N GLY A 871 -1.13 2.24 6.99
CA GLY A 871 -1.03 2.39 5.55
C GLY A 871 -0.63 1.07 4.87
N GLY A 872 -1.24 0.74 3.74
CA GLY A 872 -0.99 -0.52 3.04
C GLY A 872 0.43 -0.60 2.49
N LYS A 873 0.63 -0.13 1.26
CA LYS A 873 1.94 -0.21 0.55
C LYS A 873 3.02 0.70 1.12
N ASP A 874 2.66 1.72 1.86
CA ASP A 874 3.61 2.61 2.52
C ASP A 874 4.19 2.03 3.81
N MET A 875 3.61 0.92 4.31
CA MET A 875 4.10 0.15 5.47
C MET A 875 4.18 0.98 6.77
N SER A 876 3.48 2.11 6.83
CA SER A 876 3.52 3.02 7.98
C SER A 876 2.39 2.74 8.96
N VAL A 877 2.68 2.96 10.24
CA VAL A 877 1.69 3.01 11.30
C VAL A 877 1.77 4.39 11.94
N MET A 878 0.64 5.07 12.06
CA MET A 878 0.59 6.42 12.60
C MET A 878 -0.33 6.47 13.82
N GLN A 879 0.19 7.05 14.89
CA GLN A 879 -0.57 7.32 16.11
C GLN A 879 -0.93 8.79 16.14
N TRP A 880 -2.21 9.06 16.37
CA TRP A 880 -2.78 10.40 16.40
C TRP A 880 -3.38 10.66 17.77
N ARG A 881 -3.04 11.76 18.38
CA ARG A 881 -3.66 12.20 19.63
C ARG A 881 -4.98 12.94 19.34
N VAL A 882 -6.03 12.62 20.09
CA VAL A 882 -7.34 13.28 20.03
C VAL A 882 -7.30 14.54 20.91
N VAL A 883 -7.36 15.73 20.30
CA VAL A 883 -7.19 17.02 20.97
C VAL A 883 -8.45 17.86 20.91
#